data_8ce883eb1d01a8d3daa877b6e76c5aea
#
_entry.id   8ce883eb1d01a8d3daa877b6e76c5aea
#
_cell.length_a   1.000
_cell.length_b   1.000
_cell.length_c   1.000
_cell.angle_alpha   90.00
_cell.angle_beta   90.00
_cell.angle_gamma   90.00
#
_symmetry.space_group_name_H-M   'P 1'
#
loop_
_entity.id
_entity.type
_entity.pdbx_description
1 polymer ?
#
loop_
_entity_poly.entity_id
_entity_poly.type
_entity_poly.pdbx_seq_one_letter_code
_entity_poly.pdbx_strand_id
1 'polypeptide(L)'
;MSLFNPRTFVTALLLAPTLALPTSESKPARLEERNICNDGKLAAENPRAAFFRKTVDGSCYTNYSKVPTPKDVPLKVGIIGGGAAGLYAAILLDSLGIDYDIHEVSDRIGGRIYTYHFDQETWDKSTPNDPAYYDYYDVGAMRFPPMAYMDRVIGNKSWSLIPYINQRVSEQNKVVQKHYIFKADNTFRRFNGVTSLIKDNSSASPDRYGVHLFDSTFNAQSATQLWNNTVKFMIDSLNADFTTGFNLLMEFDSKTVRGYLLDHGFTNSEIDWLETVNDATGHYDMMSMSQAVLEQWIFDSEDPNKWTLINGGMDMLTKGMNLIVKNKPVLRNRVTDIKKNPNGTLKLIVNGTQEYSYAHVISTVPLGALQAINMTELDLSYFEKNAIRTLKYASLPDHVSITFVVTQYLLQDADDSNYSYDPSSKIGFKFKTRWWENLATGPFQGGQSFTDLPIRRCVYPSYGIDVPNAPGTMIASYVWGQDASRLGSYLNPHNPTTQAPYQPESIDVMVNLVLRNLAELNGVSHEYLLSQFEGYHAYDWYGSAYSNGAFAIFGPGQFSSSLPWLMRPAANGHMHFGGEALSSGHAWIIGAVNSAWRTVLEILNTEGLEDKKKQFIAQWGVIDEVDMGWYNWSPEGRP
;
A
#
# COMPACT_ATOMS: atom_id res chain seq x y z
N MET A 1 14.95 37.11 37.29
CA MET A 1 16.00 37.37 36.30
C MET A 1 15.69 36.46 35.16
N SER A 2 15.00 36.93 34.31
CA SER A 2 14.93 37.67 33.05
C SER A 2 15.17 36.69 31.90
N LEU A 3 14.03 36.29 31.28
CA LEU A 3 13.62 36.75 29.96
C LEU A 3 14.21 35.93 28.81
N PHE A 4 13.53 34.85 28.44
CA PHE A 4 13.40 34.49 27.04
C PHE A 4 11.90 34.42 26.69
N ASN A 5 11.50 35.33 25.80
CA ASN A 5 10.14 35.50 25.35
C ASN A 5 9.94 34.66 24.08
N PRO A 6 9.08 33.63 24.07
CA PRO A 6 8.89 32.75 22.90
C PRO A 6 8.26 33.46 21.69
N ARG A 7 7.77 34.68 21.86
CA ARG A 7 7.01 35.39 20.81
C ARG A 7 7.82 35.93 19.62
N THR A 8 9.16 35.84 19.67
CA THR A 8 10.01 36.42 18.61
C THR A 8 10.37 35.42 17.51
N PHE A 9 10.07 34.13 17.67
CA PHE A 9 10.46 33.11 16.68
C PHE A 9 9.44 32.92 15.57
N VAL A 10 8.16 33.19 15.80
CA VAL A 10 7.09 32.95 14.78
C VAL A 10 7.12 34.03 13.68
N THR A 11 7.63 35.22 13.97
CA THR A 11 7.71 36.29 12.96
C THR A 11 8.94 36.17 12.04
N ALA A 12 9.90 35.33 12.39
CA ALA A 12 11.10 35.10 11.57
C ALA A 12 10.94 34.06 10.46
N LEU A 13 9.88 33.22 10.50
CA LEU A 13 9.64 32.23 9.45
C LEU A 13 8.92 32.82 8.21
N LEU A 14 8.40 34.03 8.26
CA LEU A 14 7.74 34.72 7.15
C LEU A 14 8.67 35.55 6.27
N LEU A 15 9.97 35.64 6.63
CA LEU A 15 11.00 36.34 5.85
C LEU A 15 12.19 35.40 5.62
N ALA A 16 11.98 34.34 4.85
CA ALA A 16 13.10 33.57 4.29
C ALA A 16 13.81 34.45 3.24
N PRO A 17 15.10 34.75 3.40
CA PRO A 17 15.86 35.32 2.31
C PRO A 17 15.96 34.30 1.20
N THR A 18 15.69 34.72 -0.02
CA THR A 18 16.09 34.02 -1.24
C THR A 18 17.56 33.65 -1.14
N LEU A 19 17.83 32.38 -0.80
CA LEU A 19 19.17 31.83 -0.91
C LEU A 19 19.47 31.72 -2.41
N ALA A 20 20.25 32.64 -2.90
CA ALA A 20 20.88 32.53 -4.20
C ALA A 20 21.77 31.30 -4.20
N LEU A 21 21.51 30.39 -5.15
CA LEU A 21 22.38 29.28 -5.45
C LEU A 21 23.79 29.78 -5.75
N PRO A 22 24.84 29.21 -5.17
CA PRO A 22 26.20 29.56 -5.54
C PRO A 22 26.50 29.06 -6.94
N THR A 23 26.67 29.98 -7.89
CA THR A 23 27.30 29.71 -9.16
C THR A 23 28.80 29.57 -8.92
N SER A 24 29.30 28.36 -8.82
CA SER A 24 30.73 28.08 -9.03
C SER A 24 30.87 26.83 -9.88
N GLU A 25 31.28 27.05 -11.11
CA GLU A 25 31.85 26.01 -11.97
C GLU A 25 33.13 25.47 -11.31
N SER A 26 33.01 24.34 -10.63
CA SER A 26 34.13 23.45 -10.41
C SER A 26 33.74 22.09 -10.97
N LYS A 27 34.45 21.69 -12.05
CA LYS A 27 34.35 20.34 -12.59
C LYS A 27 34.55 19.34 -11.46
N PRO A 28 33.63 18.38 -11.25
CA PRO A 28 33.83 17.34 -10.25
C PRO A 28 35.05 16.50 -10.67
N ALA A 29 35.98 16.32 -9.73
CA ALA A 29 37.10 15.39 -9.88
C ALA A 29 36.52 14.00 -10.19
N ARG A 30 37.07 13.32 -11.21
CA ARG A 30 36.76 11.91 -11.52
C ARG A 30 37.00 11.09 -10.26
N LEU A 31 35.93 10.66 -9.62
CA LEU A 31 35.99 9.67 -8.55
C LEU A 31 36.33 8.32 -9.21
N GLU A 32 37.42 7.70 -8.75
CA GLU A 32 37.80 6.34 -9.13
C GLU A 32 36.61 5.39 -8.88
N GLU A 33 36.35 4.50 -9.83
CA GLU A 33 35.34 3.43 -9.74
C GLU A 33 35.69 2.47 -8.59
N ARG A 34 35.26 2.78 -7.39
CA ARG A 34 35.25 1.85 -6.28
C ARG A 34 33.93 1.07 -6.30
N ASN A 35 34.04 -0.20 -6.10
CA ASN A 35 32.93 -1.16 -6.06
C ASN A 35 32.08 -0.90 -4.79
N ILE A 36 31.24 0.15 -4.83
CA ILE A 36 30.51 0.75 -3.70
C ILE A 36 29.53 -0.23 -3.06
N CYS A 37 29.10 -1.25 -3.80
CA CYS A 37 28.14 -2.25 -3.33
C CYS A 37 28.70 -3.20 -2.27
N ASN A 38 30.02 -3.39 -2.23
CA ASN A 38 30.67 -4.28 -1.28
C ASN A 38 31.37 -3.57 -0.10
N ASP A 39 31.33 -2.23 -0.06
CA ASP A 39 32.06 -1.47 0.95
C ASP A 39 31.14 -1.09 2.11
N GLY A 40 31.09 -1.94 3.14
CA GLY A 40 30.41 -1.66 4.40
C GLY A 40 30.87 -0.36 5.11
N LYS A 41 32.00 0.22 4.69
CA LYS A 41 32.50 1.48 5.22
C LYS A 41 31.70 2.70 4.74
N LEU A 42 31.15 2.68 3.53
CA LEU A 42 30.35 3.82 3.02
C LEU A 42 28.99 3.96 3.71
N ALA A 43 28.41 2.85 4.15
CA ALA A 43 27.17 2.87 4.92
C ALA A 43 27.37 3.49 6.32
N ALA A 44 28.57 3.40 6.88
CA ALA A 44 28.89 4.00 8.18
C ALA A 44 29.14 5.52 8.12
N GLU A 45 29.56 6.06 6.96
CA GLU A 45 29.92 7.48 6.83
C GLU A 45 28.71 8.38 6.48
N ASN A 46 27.83 7.96 5.62
CA ASN A 46 26.55 8.62 5.31
C ASN A 46 25.59 7.68 4.58
N PRO A 47 24.69 7.01 5.29
CA PRO A 47 23.75 6.07 4.69
C PRO A 47 22.91 6.68 3.56
N ARG A 48 22.56 7.97 3.67
CA ARG A 48 21.78 8.72 2.67
C ARG A 48 22.58 8.92 1.39
N ALA A 49 23.81 9.41 1.48
CA ALA A 49 24.69 9.58 0.33
C ALA A 49 25.04 8.23 -0.33
N ALA A 50 25.10 7.15 0.44
CA ALA A 50 25.30 5.80 -0.08
C ALA A 50 24.08 5.30 -0.86
N PHE A 51 22.86 5.53 -0.36
CA PHE A 51 21.63 5.20 -1.08
C PHE A 51 21.52 5.98 -2.39
N PHE A 52 21.73 7.30 -2.36
CA PHE A 52 21.71 8.16 -3.56
C PHE A 52 22.68 7.69 -4.63
N ARG A 53 23.92 7.45 -4.25
CA ARG A 53 24.91 6.91 -5.19
C ARG A 53 24.50 5.55 -5.72
N LYS A 54 23.92 4.70 -4.88
CA LYS A 54 23.42 3.37 -5.27
C LYS A 54 22.19 3.45 -6.17
N THR A 55 21.30 4.38 -5.91
CA THR A 55 20.06 4.54 -6.67
C THR A 55 20.30 5.28 -7.98
N VAL A 56 21.09 6.35 -7.98
CA VAL A 56 21.38 7.18 -9.15
C VAL A 56 22.40 6.53 -10.08
N ASP A 57 23.48 5.91 -9.54
CA ASP A 57 24.50 5.25 -10.38
C ASP A 57 24.04 3.91 -10.96
N GLY A 58 22.90 3.35 -10.51
CA GLY A 58 22.37 2.05 -10.96
C GLY A 58 23.36 0.88 -10.86
N SER A 59 24.62 1.16 -10.53
CA SER A 59 25.71 0.18 -10.49
C SER A 59 25.46 -0.94 -9.51
N CYS A 60 24.74 -0.67 -8.40
CA CYS A 60 24.42 -1.67 -7.41
C CYS A 60 23.26 -2.58 -7.80
N TYR A 61 22.34 -2.10 -8.61
CA TYR A 61 21.20 -2.91 -9.08
C TYR A 61 21.57 -3.82 -10.25
N THR A 62 22.60 -3.46 -11.00
CA THR A 62 23.11 -4.27 -12.11
C THR A 62 24.25 -5.19 -11.68
N ASN A 63 24.92 -4.92 -10.56
CA ASN A 63 26.05 -5.69 -10.03
C ASN A 63 25.63 -6.75 -8.99
N TYR A 64 24.62 -7.56 -9.32
CA TYR A 64 24.40 -8.83 -8.64
C TYR A 64 25.05 -9.95 -9.44
N SER A 65 25.36 -11.05 -8.75
CA SER A 65 25.88 -12.25 -9.42
C SER A 65 24.83 -12.78 -10.40
N LYS A 66 25.15 -12.76 -11.68
CA LYS A 66 24.29 -13.25 -12.76
C LYS A 66 24.88 -14.54 -13.28
N VAL A 67 24.21 -15.64 -13.04
CA VAL A 67 24.57 -16.94 -13.58
C VAL A 67 23.40 -17.38 -14.46
N PRO A 68 23.55 -17.33 -15.80
CA PRO A 68 22.47 -17.78 -16.67
C PRO A 68 22.10 -19.24 -16.42
N THR A 69 20.86 -19.58 -16.67
CA THR A 69 20.37 -20.96 -16.60
C THR A 69 21.21 -21.87 -17.51
N PRO A 70 21.62 -23.07 -17.06
CA PRO A 70 22.33 -24.02 -17.91
C PRO A 70 21.54 -24.30 -19.20
N LYS A 71 22.23 -24.41 -20.36
CA LYS A 71 21.60 -24.51 -21.67
C LYS A 71 20.71 -25.74 -21.88
N ASP A 72 20.93 -26.78 -21.08
CA ASP A 72 20.16 -28.02 -21.07
C ASP A 72 18.92 -27.96 -20.17
N VAL A 73 18.72 -26.86 -19.46
CA VAL A 73 17.55 -26.62 -18.59
C VAL A 73 16.56 -25.70 -19.28
N PRO A 74 15.29 -26.07 -19.44
CA PRO A 74 14.26 -25.20 -19.98
C PRO A 74 14.11 -23.92 -19.15
N LEU A 75 14.03 -22.77 -19.83
CA LEU A 75 13.68 -21.52 -19.18
C LEU A 75 12.19 -21.53 -18.76
N LYS A 76 11.93 -21.96 -17.53
CA LYS A 76 10.61 -21.98 -16.91
C LYS A 76 10.63 -21.23 -15.60
N VAL A 77 9.59 -20.41 -15.33
CA VAL A 77 9.48 -19.54 -14.15
C VAL A 77 8.43 -20.08 -13.18
N GLY A 78 8.78 -20.21 -11.90
CA GLY A 78 7.84 -20.48 -10.83
C GLY A 78 7.34 -19.14 -10.23
N ILE A 79 6.05 -18.88 -10.27
CA ILE A 79 5.43 -17.68 -9.68
C ILE A 79 4.74 -18.10 -8.38
N ILE A 80 5.10 -17.47 -7.26
CA ILE A 80 4.47 -17.68 -5.96
C ILE A 80 3.52 -16.52 -5.69
N GLY A 81 2.21 -16.81 -5.71
CA GLY A 81 1.12 -15.86 -5.50
C GLY A 81 0.29 -15.59 -6.76
N GLY A 82 -1.02 -15.78 -6.66
CA GLY A 82 -2.03 -15.50 -7.70
C GLY A 82 -2.71 -14.13 -7.55
N GLY A 83 -2.02 -13.16 -6.92
CA GLY A 83 -2.47 -11.77 -6.82
C GLY A 83 -2.15 -10.95 -8.08
N ALA A 84 -2.38 -9.63 -8.02
CA ALA A 84 -2.15 -8.73 -9.15
C ALA A 84 -0.73 -8.83 -9.71
N ALA A 85 0.30 -8.86 -8.85
CA ALA A 85 1.68 -8.95 -9.29
C ALA A 85 1.99 -10.27 -9.99
N GLY A 86 1.57 -11.41 -9.43
CA GLY A 86 1.82 -12.72 -10.03
C GLY A 86 1.08 -12.92 -11.36
N LEU A 87 -0.19 -12.51 -11.42
CA LEU A 87 -0.96 -12.55 -12.65
C LEU A 87 -0.39 -11.62 -13.73
N TYR A 88 0.11 -10.44 -13.33
CA TYR A 88 0.74 -9.53 -14.29
C TYR A 88 2.08 -10.05 -14.78
N ALA A 89 2.92 -10.62 -13.90
CA ALA A 89 4.14 -11.30 -14.30
C ALA A 89 3.85 -12.41 -15.32
N ALA A 90 2.80 -13.22 -15.11
CA ALA A 90 2.36 -14.24 -16.04
C ALA A 90 1.97 -13.66 -17.41
N ILE A 91 1.19 -12.55 -17.44
CA ILE A 91 0.83 -11.84 -18.70
C ILE A 91 2.08 -11.39 -19.44
N LEU A 92 3.06 -10.84 -18.73
CA LEU A 92 4.31 -10.38 -19.31
C LEU A 92 5.14 -11.55 -19.89
N LEU A 93 5.26 -12.65 -19.15
CA LEU A 93 5.95 -13.86 -19.60
C LEU A 93 5.26 -14.51 -20.81
N ASP A 94 3.91 -14.56 -20.83
CA ASP A 94 3.14 -15.00 -21.98
C ASP A 94 3.47 -14.21 -23.25
N SER A 95 3.60 -12.87 -23.13
CA SER A 95 3.93 -12.00 -24.27
C SER A 95 5.33 -12.25 -24.84
N LEU A 96 6.20 -12.85 -24.03
CA LEU A 96 7.58 -13.20 -24.41
C LEU A 96 7.74 -14.67 -24.78
N GLY A 97 6.68 -15.48 -24.68
CA GLY A 97 6.74 -16.93 -24.90
C GLY A 97 7.64 -17.65 -23.90
N ILE A 98 7.70 -17.18 -22.66
CA ILE A 98 8.41 -17.82 -21.53
C ILE A 98 7.40 -18.61 -20.71
N ASP A 99 7.68 -19.89 -20.48
CA ASP A 99 6.77 -20.78 -19.73
C ASP A 99 6.85 -20.54 -18.22
N TYR A 100 5.74 -20.79 -17.51
CA TYR A 100 5.64 -20.57 -16.07
C TYR A 100 4.57 -21.45 -15.43
N ASP A 101 4.64 -21.59 -14.09
CA ASP A 101 3.54 -22.06 -13.26
C ASP A 101 3.24 -21.02 -12.18
N ILE A 102 1.97 -20.97 -11.72
CA ILE A 102 1.55 -20.06 -10.64
C ILE A 102 1.03 -20.90 -9.46
N HIS A 103 1.65 -20.76 -8.30
CA HIS A 103 1.26 -21.41 -7.05
C HIS A 103 0.54 -20.40 -6.14
N GLU A 104 -0.74 -20.60 -5.86
CA GLU A 104 -1.55 -19.76 -4.99
C GLU A 104 -1.96 -20.53 -3.74
N VAL A 105 -1.70 -19.97 -2.57
CA VAL A 105 -1.95 -20.63 -1.29
C VAL A 105 -3.43 -20.71 -0.93
N SER A 106 -4.20 -19.69 -1.31
CA SER A 106 -5.62 -19.59 -0.98
C SER A 106 -6.52 -20.40 -1.94
N ASP A 107 -7.80 -20.38 -1.70
CA ASP A 107 -8.82 -20.99 -2.55
C ASP A 107 -9.37 -20.02 -3.60
N ARG A 108 -8.80 -18.81 -3.71
CA ARG A 108 -9.18 -17.77 -4.68
C ARG A 108 -7.94 -17.07 -5.23
N ILE A 109 -8.09 -16.44 -6.39
CA ILE A 109 -7.12 -15.50 -6.95
C ILE A 109 -7.33 -14.09 -6.41
N GLY A 110 -6.41 -13.17 -6.76
CA GLY A 110 -6.55 -11.74 -6.50
C GLY A 110 -5.78 -11.24 -5.27
N GLY A 111 -5.50 -12.12 -4.31
CA GLY A 111 -4.79 -11.73 -3.08
C GLY A 111 -5.54 -10.61 -2.34
N ARG A 112 -4.92 -9.43 -2.21
CA ARG A 112 -5.51 -8.23 -1.57
C ARG A 112 -6.49 -7.45 -2.47
N ILE A 113 -6.70 -7.85 -3.70
CA ILE A 113 -7.86 -7.47 -4.49
C ILE A 113 -8.95 -8.50 -4.19
N TYR A 114 -9.92 -8.08 -3.39
CA TYR A 114 -11.00 -8.95 -2.93
C TYR A 114 -12.29 -8.14 -2.80
N THR A 115 -13.33 -8.62 -3.47
CA THR A 115 -14.70 -8.11 -3.39
C THR A 115 -15.56 -9.17 -2.71
N TYR A 116 -16.37 -8.78 -1.75
CA TYR A 116 -17.33 -9.66 -1.08
C TYR A 116 -18.75 -9.36 -1.60
N HIS A 117 -19.43 -10.40 -2.06
CA HIS A 117 -20.83 -10.35 -2.46
C HIS A 117 -21.69 -10.96 -1.35
N PHE A 118 -22.69 -10.24 -0.86
CA PHE A 118 -23.56 -10.72 0.21
C PHE A 118 -24.43 -11.90 -0.23
N ASP A 119 -24.76 -11.98 -1.51
CA ASP A 119 -25.38 -13.13 -2.15
C ASP A 119 -24.66 -13.44 -3.47
N GLN A 120 -23.63 -14.28 -3.39
CA GLN A 120 -22.79 -14.64 -4.53
C GLN A 120 -23.60 -15.37 -5.62
N GLU A 121 -24.53 -16.25 -5.23
CA GLU A 121 -25.31 -17.03 -6.21
C GLU A 121 -26.24 -16.14 -7.05
N THR A 122 -26.89 -15.18 -6.42
CA THR A 122 -27.73 -14.20 -7.12
C THR A 122 -26.87 -13.24 -7.94
N TRP A 123 -25.71 -12.81 -7.40
CA TRP A 123 -24.78 -11.94 -8.12
C TRP A 123 -24.27 -12.59 -9.41
N ASP A 124 -23.89 -13.87 -9.38
CA ASP A 124 -23.37 -14.61 -10.54
C ASP A 124 -24.37 -14.67 -11.72
N LYS A 125 -25.65 -14.53 -11.42
CA LYS A 125 -26.76 -14.55 -12.40
C LYS A 125 -27.19 -13.15 -12.84
N SER A 126 -26.71 -12.10 -12.16
CA SER A 126 -27.12 -10.71 -12.38
C SER A 126 -26.27 -10.02 -13.44
N THR A 127 -26.78 -8.92 -13.95
CA THR A 127 -26.12 -8.03 -14.91
C THR A 127 -26.07 -6.61 -14.35
N PRO A 128 -25.27 -5.70 -14.92
CA PRO A 128 -25.20 -4.31 -14.46
C PRO A 128 -26.55 -3.54 -14.48
N ASN A 129 -27.61 -4.08 -15.07
CA ASN A 129 -28.94 -3.50 -15.03
C ASN A 129 -29.79 -4.02 -13.85
N ASP A 130 -29.33 -5.05 -13.17
CA ASP A 130 -30.05 -5.66 -12.07
C ASP A 130 -29.60 -5.06 -10.73
N PRO A 131 -30.52 -4.74 -9.80
CA PRO A 131 -30.15 -4.26 -8.47
C PRO A 131 -29.18 -5.19 -7.74
N ALA A 132 -29.38 -6.51 -7.82
CA ALA A 132 -28.57 -7.52 -7.16
C ALA A 132 -27.08 -7.48 -7.58
N TYR A 133 -26.77 -6.97 -8.76
CA TYR A 133 -25.38 -6.79 -9.22
C TYR A 133 -24.59 -5.85 -8.30
N TYR A 134 -25.24 -5.00 -7.52
CA TYR A 134 -24.62 -4.01 -6.64
C TYR A 134 -24.63 -4.43 -5.16
N ASP A 135 -24.93 -5.69 -4.88
CA ASP A 135 -24.89 -6.25 -3.52
C ASP A 135 -23.49 -6.73 -3.12
N TYR A 136 -22.55 -5.80 -3.13
CA TYR A 136 -21.15 -6.07 -2.82
C TYR A 136 -20.46 -4.89 -2.13
N TYR A 137 -19.28 -5.17 -1.58
CA TYR A 137 -18.31 -4.13 -1.24
C TYR A 137 -16.89 -4.64 -1.45
N ASP A 138 -15.96 -3.73 -1.73
CA ASP A 138 -14.55 -4.06 -1.89
C ASP A 138 -13.85 -4.16 -0.53
N VAL A 139 -13.49 -5.37 -0.15
CA VAL A 139 -12.77 -5.70 1.09
C VAL A 139 -11.34 -5.19 1.05
N GLY A 140 -10.71 -5.26 -0.13
CA GLY A 140 -9.36 -4.80 -0.39
C GLY A 140 -9.31 -3.49 -1.16
N ALA A 141 -8.56 -3.46 -2.27
CA ALA A 141 -8.51 -2.32 -3.19
C ALA A 141 -9.92 -1.97 -3.70
N MET A 142 -10.23 -0.67 -3.84
CA MET A 142 -11.60 -0.24 -4.18
C MET A 142 -11.67 0.93 -5.18
N ARG A 143 -10.54 1.57 -5.52
CA ARG A 143 -10.54 2.80 -6.35
C ARG A 143 -9.18 3.09 -6.95
N PHE A 144 -9.17 3.96 -7.97
CA PHE A 144 -7.96 4.49 -8.59
C PHE A 144 -8.00 6.02 -8.65
N PRO A 145 -6.92 6.72 -8.23
CA PRO A 145 -6.77 8.15 -8.43
C PRO A 145 -6.45 8.48 -9.90
N PRO A 146 -6.85 9.66 -10.40
CA PRO A 146 -6.64 10.07 -11.79
C PRO A 146 -5.25 10.68 -12.01
N MET A 147 -4.21 9.93 -11.84
CA MET A 147 -2.84 10.40 -12.06
C MET A 147 -2.09 9.54 -13.07
N ALA A 148 -1.12 10.13 -13.76
CA ALA A 148 -0.33 9.46 -14.79
C ALA A 148 0.38 8.19 -14.28
N TYR A 149 0.79 8.17 -13.01
CA TYR A 149 1.37 7.01 -12.34
C TYR A 149 0.46 5.77 -12.42
N MET A 150 -0.87 5.95 -12.49
CA MET A 150 -1.84 4.84 -12.62
C MET A 150 -2.05 4.38 -14.06
N ASP A 151 -1.48 5.04 -15.07
CA ASP A 151 -1.71 4.76 -16.50
C ASP A 151 -1.42 3.30 -16.89
N ARG A 152 -0.48 2.64 -16.21
CA ARG A 152 -0.19 1.23 -16.47
C ARG A 152 -1.37 0.32 -16.16
N VAL A 153 -2.24 0.69 -15.24
CA VAL A 153 -3.44 -0.09 -14.91
C VAL A 153 -4.66 0.44 -15.66
N ILE A 154 -4.98 1.72 -15.47
CA ILE A 154 -6.26 2.32 -15.89
C ILE A 154 -6.16 3.22 -17.13
N GLY A 155 -4.96 3.51 -17.63
CA GLY A 155 -4.74 4.41 -18.76
C GLY A 155 -5.26 3.85 -20.09
N ASN A 156 -5.06 4.66 -21.15
CA ASN A 156 -5.51 4.34 -22.51
C ASN A 156 -4.36 3.92 -23.44
N LYS A 157 -3.19 3.63 -22.91
CA LYS A 157 -2.03 3.21 -23.70
C LYS A 157 -2.19 1.74 -24.11
N SER A 158 -1.48 1.33 -25.17
CA SER A 158 -1.46 -0.06 -25.63
C SER A 158 -0.91 -1.04 -24.58
N TRP A 159 -0.12 -0.54 -23.65
CA TRP A 159 0.46 -1.29 -22.55
C TRP A 159 -0.33 -1.15 -21.23
N SER A 160 -1.43 -0.39 -21.20
CA SER A 160 -2.29 -0.29 -20.02
C SER A 160 -3.08 -1.58 -19.82
N LEU A 161 -3.16 -2.06 -18.58
CA LEU A 161 -3.65 -3.40 -18.25
C LEU A 161 -5.14 -3.59 -18.60
N ILE A 162 -6.01 -2.66 -18.21
CA ILE A 162 -7.46 -2.80 -18.49
C ILE A 162 -7.75 -2.85 -20.00
N PRO A 163 -7.26 -1.94 -20.85
CA PRO A 163 -7.40 -2.06 -22.30
C PRO A 163 -6.82 -3.36 -22.86
N TYR A 164 -5.67 -3.81 -22.34
CA TYR A 164 -5.04 -5.06 -22.77
C TYR A 164 -5.92 -6.29 -22.49
N ILE A 165 -6.54 -6.35 -21.30
CA ILE A 165 -7.51 -7.38 -20.94
C ILE A 165 -8.73 -7.31 -21.87
N ASN A 166 -9.33 -6.12 -21.99
CA ASN A 166 -10.59 -5.91 -22.69
C ASN A 166 -10.53 -6.22 -24.19
N GLN A 167 -9.34 -6.21 -24.79
CA GLN A 167 -9.13 -6.65 -26.18
C GLN A 167 -9.11 -8.18 -26.33
N ARG A 168 -9.03 -8.95 -25.23
CA ARG A 168 -8.78 -10.40 -25.23
C ARG A 168 -9.89 -11.22 -24.57
N VAL A 169 -10.84 -10.55 -23.95
CA VAL A 169 -12.00 -11.21 -23.31
C VAL A 169 -13.28 -10.91 -24.07
N SER A 170 -14.33 -11.72 -23.83
CA SER A 170 -15.66 -11.47 -24.38
C SER A 170 -16.30 -10.23 -23.73
N GLU A 171 -17.33 -9.65 -24.36
CA GLU A 171 -18.00 -8.42 -23.92
C GLU A 171 -18.45 -8.49 -22.45
N GLN A 172 -19.04 -9.62 -22.05
CA GLN A 172 -19.51 -9.83 -20.68
C GLN A 172 -18.41 -9.90 -19.62
N ASN A 173 -17.17 -10.14 -20.03
CA ASN A 173 -16.00 -10.26 -19.14
C ASN A 173 -15.12 -9.03 -19.14
N LYS A 174 -15.54 -7.97 -19.81
CA LYS A 174 -14.79 -6.72 -19.84
C LYS A 174 -14.71 -6.08 -18.45
N VAL A 175 -13.53 -5.58 -18.14
CA VAL A 175 -13.28 -4.77 -16.95
C VAL A 175 -13.74 -3.34 -17.24
N VAL A 176 -14.80 -2.90 -16.59
CA VAL A 176 -15.45 -1.61 -16.86
C VAL A 176 -15.17 -0.63 -15.75
N GLN A 177 -14.50 0.47 -16.06
CA GLN A 177 -14.30 1.58 -15.14
C GLN A 177 -15.58 2.43 -15.02
N LYS A 178 -15.88 2.87 -13.80
CA LYS A 178 -16.96 3.82 -13.49
C LYS A 178 -16.40 4.93 -12.60
N HIS A 179 -17.11 6.03 -12.56
CA HIS A 179 -16.76 7.15 -11.69
C HIS A 179 -16.86 6.75 -10.22
N TYR A 180 -15.81 7.06 -9.44
CA TYR A 180 -15.79 6.93 -7.99
C TYR A 180 -15.93 8.32 -7.36
N ILE A 181 -16.97 8.54 -6.61
CA ILE A 181 -17.20 9.81 -5.90
C ILE A 181 -16.37 9.77 -4.62
N PHE A 182 -15.18 10.39 -4.68
CA PHE A 182 -14.24 10.37 -3.57
C PHE A 182 -14.67 11.28 -2.42
N LYS A 183 -15.18 12.47 -2.75
CA LYS A 183 -15.71 13.45 -1.80
C LYS A 183 -17.15 13.81 -2.22
N ALA A 184 -18.05 13.84 -1.26
CA ALA A 184 -19.39 14.35 -1.43
C ALA A 184 -19.62 15.46 -0.40
N ASP A 185 -20.06 16.62 -0.87
CA ASP A 185 -20.21 17.83 -0.06
C ASP A 185 -21.17 17.70 1.10
N ASN A 186 -22.14 16.82 0.99
CA ASN A 186 -23.20 16.60 1.98
C ASN A 186 -22.90 15.46 2.97
N THR A 187 -21.75 14.80 2.89
CA THR A 187 -21.31 13.82 3.90
C THR A 187 -20.71 14.51 5.13
N PHE A 188 -20.44 13.76 6.19
CA PHE A 188 -20.14 14.31 7.49
C PHE A 188 -18.68 14.25 7.89
N ARG A 189 -18.28 15.22 8.71
CA ARG A 189 -17.18 15.15 9.66
C ARG A 189 -17.74 15.28 11.06
N ARG A 190 -17.36 14.35 11.95
CA ARG A 190 -17.75 14.37 13.35
C ARG A 190 -16.53 14.13 14.23
N PHE A 191 -16.09 15.17 14.93
CA PHE A 191 -14.98 15.11 15.86
C PHE A 191 -15.40 15.75 17.18
N ASN A 192 -14.94 15.22 18.30
CA ASN A 192 -15.23 15.69 19.64
C ASN A 192 -16.76 15.95 19.88
N GLY A 193 -17.61 15.06 19.38
CA GLY A 193 -19.06 15.18 19.51
C GLY A 193 -19.74 16.20 18.59
N VAL A 194 -18.99 17.00 17.82
CA VAL A 194 -19.52 18.03 16.92
C VAL A 194 -19.57 17.50 15.49
N THR A 195 -20.74 17.54 14.86
CA THR A 195 -20.95 17.13 13.46
C THR A 195 -21.03 18.33 12.54
N SER A 196 -20.39 18.26 11.37
CA SER A 196 -20.49 19.25 10.30
C SER A 196 -20.54 18.58 8.93
N LEU A 197 -21.08 19.26 7.92
CA LEU A 197 -21.01 18.78 6.54
C LEU A 197 -19.63 19.05 5.95
N ILE A 198 -19.19 18.20 5.02
CA ILE A 198 -17.92 18.39 4.30
C ILE A 198 -17.89 19.76 3.61
N LYS A 199 -19.00 20.17 2.95
CA LYS A 199 -19.09 21.48 2.26
C LYS A 199 -18.99 22.69 3.18
N ASP A 200 -19.49 22.56 4.40
CA ASP A 200 -19.58 23.71 5.34
C ASP A 200 -18.25 23.94 6.05
N ASN A 201 -17.31 23.04 5.86
CA ASN A 201 -16.05 23.08 6.57
C ASN A 201 -14.90 22.50 5.76
N SER A 202 -14.28 23.36 4.97
CA SER A 202 -12.98 23.08 4.38
C SER A 202 -11.88 22.92 5.45
N SER A 203 -12.14 23.36 6.70
CA SER A 203 -11.15 23.36 7.79
C SER A 203 -11.61 22.52 8.98
N ALA A 204 -10.94 21.39 9.26
CA ALA A 204 -11.05 20.71 10.53
C ALA A 204 -10.13 21.40 11.56
N SER A 205 -10.52 22.62 12.00
CA SER A 205 -9.79 23.35 13.04
C SER A 205 -10.22 22.90 14.44
N PRO A 206 -9.32 22.89 15.42
CA PRO A 206 -9.67 22.58 16.81
C PRO A 206 -10.85 23.41 17.32
N ASP A 207 -10.84 24.73 17.12
CA ASP A 207 -11.89 25.62 17.59
C ASP A 207 -13.28 25.24 17.11
N ARG A 208 -13.41 24.80 15.86
CA ARG A 208 -14.70 24.37 15.32
C ARG A 208 -15.29 23.18 16.06
N TYR A 209 -14.44 22.29 16.55
CA TYR A 209 -14.84 21.09 17.27
C TYR A 209 -14.76 21.22 18.78
N GLY A 210 -14.61 22.48 19.28
CA GLY A 210 -14.54 22.75 20.70
C GLY A 210 -13.29 22.18 21.38
N VAL A 211 -12.23 21.96 20.62
CA VAL A 211 -10.93 21.51 21.12
C VAL A 211 -10.06 22.76 21.32
N HIS A 212 -9.59 22.97 22.54
CA HIS A 212 -8.78 24.14 22.88
C HIS A 212 -7.37 23.70 23.21
N LEU A 213 -6.47 23.84 22.24
CA LEU A 213 -5.04 23.61 22.43
C LEU A 213 -4.36 24.91 22.93
N PHE A 214 -3.10 24.79 23.36
CA PHE A 214 -2.39 25.93 23.97
C PHE A 214 -2.18 27.10 23.00
N ASP A 215 -1.90 26.81 21.71
CA ASP A 215 -1.69 27.88 20.72
C ASP A 215 -3.01 28.27 20.08
N SER A 216 -3.47 29.50 20.36
CA SER A 216 -4.70 30.03 19.76
C SER A 216 -4.60 30.23 18.25
N THR A 217 -3.41 30.41 17.70
CA THR A 217 -3.22 30.55 16.25
C THR A 217 -3.34 29.21 15.54
N PHE A 218 -2.91 28.13 16.18
CA PHE A 218 -3.10 26.76 15.72
C PHE A 218 -4.59 26.38 15.74
N ASN A 219 -5.30 26.74 16.83
CA ASN A 219 -6.71 26.38 17.03
C ASN A 219 -7.64 26.88 15.90
N ALA A 220 -7.32 28.03 15.31
CA ALA A 220 -8.09 28.59 14.20
C ALA A 220 -7.77 27.98 12.82
N GLN A 221 -6.69 27.21 12.72
CA GLN A 221 -6.23 26.66 11.43
C GLN A 221 -6.79 25.27 11.14
N SER A 222 -6.96 24.99 9.86
CA SER A 222 -7.33 23.66 9.36
C SER A 222 -6.19 22.65 9.57
N ALA A 223 -6.46 21.53 10.23
CA ALA A 223 -5.51 20.44 10.35
C ALA A 223 -5.00 19.95 8.98
N THR A 224 -5.89 19.78 8.01
CA THR A 224 -5.52 19.39 6.64
C THR A 224 -4.66 20.47 5.96
N GLN A 225 -4.97 21.74 6.16
CA GLN A 225 -4.19 22.85 5.57
C GLN A 225 -2.80 22.97 6.22
N LEU A 226 -2.70 22.80 7.54
CA LEU A 226 -1.42 22.78 8.24
C LEU A 226 -0.54 21.65 7.73
N TRP A 227 -1.08 20.45 7.62
CA TRP A 227 -0.39 19.31 7.04
C TRP A 227 0.07 19.57 5.61
N ASN A 228 -0.84 20.01 4.73
CA ASN A 228 -0.52 20.29 3.34
C ASN A 228 0.58 21.36 3.22
N ASN A 229 0.53 22.43 4.02
CA ASN A 229 1.57 23.46 4.02
C ASN A 229 2.93 22.90 4.46
N THR A 230 2.93 22.00 5.43
CA THR A 230 4.14 21.38 5.96
C THR A 230 4.86 20.52 4.91
N VAL A 231 4.11 19.80 4.08
CA VAL A 231 4.67 18.88 3.06
C VAL A 231 4.74 19.48 1.66
N LYS A 232 4.20 20.68 1.45
CA LYS A 232 4.04 21.29 0.12
C LYS A 232 5.30 21.28 -0.73
N PHE A 233 6.43 21.69 -0.16
CA PHE A 233 7.69 21.76 -0.93
C PHE A 233 8.18 20.40 -1.42
N MET A 234 7.88 19.32 -0.67
CA MET A 234 8.19 17.94 -1.06
C MET A 234 7.26 17.50 -2.19
N ILE A 235 5.95 17.77 -2.07
CA ILE A 235 4.95 17.48 -3.11
C ILE A 235 5.26 18.26 -4.40
N ASP A 236 5.58 19.55 -4.29
CA ASP A 236 5.94 20.38 -5.44
C ASP A 236 7.18 19.82 -6.16
N SER A 237 8.16 19.31 -5.42
CA SER A 237 9.36 18.68 -5.98
C SER A 237 9.04 17.38 -6.71
N LEU A 238 8.16 16.51 -6.14
CA LEU A 238 7.70 15.28 -6.81
C LEU A 238 6.94 15.60 -8.10
N ASN A 239 6.11 16.64 -8.10
CA ASN A 239 5.34 17.07 -9.28
C ASN A 239 6.24 17.66 -10.38
N ALA A 240 7.29 18.36 -10.00
CA ALA A 240 8.23 18.95 -10.96
C ALA A 240 9.09 17.88 -11.65
N ASP A 241 9.63 16.95 -10.88
CA ASP A 241 10.41 15.81 -11.36
C ASP A 241 10.42 14.73 -10.27
N PHE A 242 9.88 13.55 -10.57
CA PHE A 242 9.73 12.50 -9.57
C PHE A 242 11.08 12.06 -8.99
N THR A 243 12.12 11.95 -9.80
CA THR A 243 13.47 11.56 -9.35
C THR A 243 14.03 12.57 -8.34
N THR A 244 13.95 13.85 -8.68
CA THR A 244 14.41 14.94 -7.80
C THR A 244 13.60 14.96 -6.50
N GLY A 245 12.26 14.83 -6.59
CA GLY A 245 11.38 14.82 -5.43
C GLY A 245 11.61 13.59 -4.54
N PHE A 246 11.74 12.41 -5.12
CA PHE A 246 12.04 11.20 -4.35
C PHE A 246 13.40 11.28 -3.65
N ASN A 247 14.39 11.83 -4.32
CA ASN A 247 15.69 12.10 -3.72
C ASN A 247 15.58 13.06 -2.55
N LEU A 248 14.82 14.13 -2.67
CA LEU A 248 14.54 15.04 -1.56
C LEU A 248 13.90 14.32 -0.38
N LEU A 249 12.93 13.41 -0.63
CA LEU A 249 12.28 12.64 0.43
C LEU A 249 13.26 11.77 1.21
N MET A 250 14.30 11.25 0.57
CA MET A 250 15.31 10.42 1.25
C MET A 250 16.10 11.20 2.32
N GLU A 251 16.13 12.53 2.28
CA GLU A 251 16.70 13.36 3.36
C GLU A 251 15.87 13.27 4.64
N PHE A 252 14.59 12.94 4.52
CA PHE A 252 13.65 12.84 5.62
C PHE A 252 13.27 11.40 5.97
N ASP A 253 13.77 10.41 5.22
CA ASP A 253 13.40 9.00 5.38
C ASP A 253 13.71 8.44 6.78
N SER A 254 14.72 8.96 7.47
CA SER A 254 15.07 8.56 8.84
C SER A 254 14.18 9.17 9.94
N LYS A 255 13.15 9.95 9.60
CA LYS A 255 12.25 10.61 10.55
C LYS A 255 10.87 9.98 10.50
N THR A 256 10.24 9.74 11.66
CA THR A 256 8.80 9.54 11.71
C THR A 256 8.08 10.86 11.43
N VAL A 257 6.81 10.80 11.05
CA VAL A 257 5.98 12.01 10.90
C VAL A 257 5.95 12.82 12.19
N ARG A 258 5.72 12.16 13.34
CA ARG A 258 5.75 12.84 14.66
C ARG A 258 7.11 13.48 14.94
N GLY A 259 8.20 12.75 14.75
CA GLY A 259 9.56 13.29 14.96
C GLY A 259 9.85 14.49 14.07
N TYR A 260 9.42 14.47 12.81
CA TYR A 260 9.54 15.61 11.91
C TYR A 260 8.74 16.83 12.39
N LEU A 261 7.49 16.64 12.79
CA LEU A 261 6.63 17.72 13.27
C LEU A 261 7.15 18.34 14.59
N LEU A 262 7.63 17.51 15.54
CA LEU A 262 8.29 17.99 16.76
C LEU A 262 9.50 18.85 16.45
N ASP A 263 10.36 18.45 15.52
CA ASP A 263 11.52 19.23 15.08
C ASP A 263 11.11 20.58 14.44
N HIS A 264 9.88 20.68 13.95
CA HIS A 264 9.30 21.91 13.37
C HIS A 264 8.45 22.72 14.37
N GLY A 265 8.51 22.37 15.66
CA GLY A 265 7.94 23.17 16.75
C GLY A 265 6.48 22.86 17.08
N PHE A 266 5.88 21.81 16.51
CA PHE A 266 4.55 21.35 16.91
C PHE A 266 4.63 20.69 18.29
N THR A 267 3.62 20.87 19.10
CA THR A 267 3.44 20.14 20.37
C THR A 267 2.81 18.75 20.13
N ASN A 268 2.97 17.84 21.08
CA ASN A 268 2.33 16.53 20.98
C ASN A 268 0.80 16.62 20.78
N SER A 269 0.13 17.52 21.52
CA SER A 269 -1.34 17.66 21.39
C SER A 269 -1.77 18.20 20.03
N GLU A 270 -0.98 19.06 19.41
CA GLU A 270 -1.22 19.54 18.05
C GLU A 270 -1.02 18.42 17.03
N ILE A 271 0.03 17.61 17.21
CA ILE A 271 0.30 16.43 16.36
C ILE A 271 -0.80 15.41 16.50
N ASP A 272 -1.27 15.13 17.71
CA ASP A 272 -2.39 14.20 17.96
C ASP A 272 -3.68 14.67 17.26
N TRP A 273 -3.92 16.00 17.23
CA TRP A 273 -5.05 16.54 16.47
C TRP A 273 -4.87 16.38 14.95
N LEU A 274 -3.68 16.66 14.42
CA LEU A 274 -3.37 16.44 13.00
C LEU A 274 -3.56 14.98 12.60
N GLU A 275 -3.08 14.04 13.40
CA GLU A 275 -3.26 12.61 13.19
C GLU A 275 -4.73 12.20 13.27
N THR A 276 -5.47 12.68 14.28
CA THR A 276 -6.90 12.38 14.46
C THR A 276 -7.72 12.75 13.23
N VAL A 277 -7.41 13.89 12.61
CA VAL A 277 -8.18 14.40 11.46
C VAL A 277 -7.74 13.78 10.13
N ASN A 278 -6.45 13.59 9.93
CA ASN A 278 -5.89 13.26 8.63
C ASN A 278 -5.59 11.76 8.48
N ASP A 279 -5.35 11.04 9.57
CA ASP A 279 -4.81 9.68 9.51
C ASP A 279 -5.46 8.72 10.54
N ALA A 280 -4.81 7.62 10.84
CA ALA A 280 -5.19 6.61 11.82
C ALA A 280 -4.35 6.75 13.09
N THR A 281 -4.90 6.31 14.20
CA THR A 281 -4.24 6.40 15.51
C THR A 281 -2.92 5.64 15.52
N GLY A 282 -1.84 6.35 15.86
CA GLY A 282 -0.48 5.82 15.99
C GLY A 282 0.33 5.75 14.70
N HIS A 283 -0.23 6.18 13.57
CA HIS A 283 0.49 6.21 12.28
C HIS A 283 1.67 7.18 12.30
N TYR A 284 1.49 8.35 12.89
CA TYR A 284 2.54 9.38 12.93
C TYR A 284 3.76 8.98 13.75
N ASP A 285 3.61 8.03 14.67
CA ASP A 285 4.71 7.45 15.44
C ASP A 285 5.49 6.37 14.67
N MET A 286 4.86 5.74 13.69
CA MET A 286 5.40 4.57 12.99
C MET A 286 5.86 4.89 11.56
N MET A 287 5.09 5.67 10.83
CA MET A 287 5.30 5.96 9.41
C MET A 287 6.45 6.94 9.21
N SER A 288 7.34 6.65 8.25
CA SER A 288 8.38 7.61 7.86
C SER A 288 7.76 8.83 7.16
N MET A 289 8.44 9.96 7.27
CA MET A 289 8.03 11.17 6.56
C MET A 289 8.00 10.96 5.06
N SER A 290 8.93 10.19 4.51
CA SER A 290 8.96 9.81 3.09
C SER A 290 7.71 9.05 2.68
N GLN A 291 7.27 8.06 3.49
CA GLN A 291 6.05 7.30 3.23
C GLN A 291 4.81 8.20 3.23
N ALA A 292 4.68 9.06 4.25
CA ALA A 292 3.53 9.95 4.39
C ALA A 292 3.39 10.90 3.20
N VAL A 293 4.50 11.45 2.71
CA VAL A 293 4.50 12.37 1.56
C VAL A 293 4.20 11.64 0.25
N LEU A 294 4.77 10.46 0.03
CA LEU A 294 4.46 9.65 -1.16
C LEU A 294 2.98 9.25 -1.19
N GLU A 295 2.41 8.87 -0.04
CA GLU A 295 0.99 8.55 0.07
C GLU A 295 0.12 9.78 -0.21
N GLN A 296 0.43 10.92 0.40
CA GLN A 296 -0.25 12.19 0.15
C GLN A 296 -0.17 12.58 -1.33
N TRP A 297 1.00 12.47 -1.96
CA TRP A 297 1.20 12.78 -3.36
C TRP A 297 0.28 11.95 -4.28
N ILE A 298 0.08 10.67 -3.97
CA ILE A 298 -0.84 9.81 -4.72
C ILE A 298 -2.30 10.23 -4.50
N PHE A 299 -2.66 10.73 -3.30
CA PHE A 299 -4.02 11.20 -2.99
C PHE A 299 -4.30 12.61 -3.51
N ASP A 300 -3.29 13.47 -3.69
CA ASP A 300 -3.42 14.85 -4.20
C ASP A 300 -3.58 14.89 -5.73
N SER A 301 -4.43 14.02 -6.26
CA SER A 301 -4.77 14.07 -7.68
C SER A 301 -5.37 15.42 -8.06
N GLU A 302 -4.99 15.97 -9.22
CA GLU A 302 -5.41 17.29 -9.70
C GLU A 302 -6.95 17.45 -9.82
N ASP A 303 -7.68 16.35 -10.00
CA ASP A 303 -9.14 16.40 -10.19
C ASP A 303 -9.86 15.31 -9.38
N PRO A 304 -10.42 15.65 -8.20
CA PRO A 304 -11.16 14.70 -7.37
C PRO A 304 -12.38 14.08 -8.06
N ASN A 305 -12.84 14.64 -9.19
CA ASN A 305 -13.99 14.14 -9.92
C ASN A 305 -13.64 13.07 -10.97
N LYS A 306 -12.34 12.77 -11.16
CA LYS A 306 -11.88 11.76 -12.12
C LYS A 306 -11.47 10.42 -11.49
N TRP A 307 -11.69 10.24 -10.22
CA TRP A 307 -11.46 8.95 -9.58
C TRP A 307 -12.34 7.85 -10.19
N THR A 308 -11.80 6.65 -10.28
CA THR A 308 -12.52 5.52 -10.88
C THR A 308 -12.56 4.30 -9.94
N LEU A 309 -13.58 3.49 -10.13
CA LEU A 309 -13.75 2.15 -9.57
C LEU A 309 -13.96 1.14 -10.70
N ILE A 310 -13.94 -0.15 -10.36
CA ILE A 310 -14.34 -1.20 -11.29
C ILE A 310 -15.78 -1.60 -10.99
N ASN A 311 -16.64 -1.54 -12.02
CA ASN A 311 -18.04 -1.93 -11.91
C ASN A 311 -18.17 -3.44 -11.66
N GLY A 312 -18.93 -3.82 -10.64
CA GLY A 312 -19.07 -5.20 -10.19
C GLY A 312 -18.01 -5.65 -9.17
N GLY A 313 -17.16 -4.71 -8.73
CA GLY A 313 -16.10 -4.92 -7.73
C GLY A 313 -14.70 -4.97 -8.32
N MET A 314 -13.73 -4.65 -7.48
CA MET A 314 -12.32 -4.55 -7.91
C MET A 314 -11.76 -5.90 -8.38
N ASP A 315 -12.28 -7.01 -7.89
CA ASP A 315 -11.82 -8.37 -8.26
C ASP A 315 -12.11 -8.73 -9.72
N MET A 316 -13.01 -8.00 -10.42
CA MET A 316 -13.20 -8.12 -11.86
C MET A 316 -11.89 -7.87 -12.64
N LEU A 317 -10.99 -7.04 -12.10
CA LEU A 317 -9.66 -6.84 -12.69
C LEU A 317 -8.86 -8.15 -12.69
N THR A 318 -8.73 -8.80 -11.55
CA THR A 318 -7.95 -10.05 -11.43
C THR A 318 -8.65 -11.24 -12.07
N LYS A 319 -9.98 -11.28 -12.09
CA LYS A 319 -10.77 -12.22 -12.89
C LYS A 319 -10.46 -12.05 -14.39
N GLY A 320 -10.44 -10.82 -14.89
CA GLY A 320 -10.06 -10.50 -16.26
C GLY A 320 -8.62 -10.92 -16.60
N MET A 321 -7.66 -10.63 -15.71
CA MET A 321 -6.26 -11.08 -15.85
C MET A 321 -6.19 -12.61 -15.93
N ASN A 322 -6.90 -13.30 -15.04
CA ASN A 322 -6.94 -14.76 -15.02
C ASN A 322 -7.53 -15.35 -16.30
N LEU A 323 -8.48 -14.70 -16.94
CA LEU A 323 -9.04 -15.18 -18.21
C LEU A 323 -8.00 -15.22 -19.34
N ILE A 324 -7.06 -14.27 -19.35
CA ILE A 324 -6.11 -14.09 -20.46
C ILE A 324 -4.75 -14.77 -20.24
N VAL A 325 -4.35 -15.13 -19.01
CA VAL A 325 -3.12 -15.90 -18.78
C VAL A 325 -3.24 -17.32 -19.32
N LYS A 326 -2.16 -17.83 -19.91
CA LYS A 326 -2.11 -19.17 -20.50
C LYS A 326 -2.20 -20.25 -19.42
N ASN A 327 -1.30 -20.22 -18.47
CA ASN A 327 -1.25 -21.16 -17.35
C ASN A 327 -1.98 -20.56 -16.13
N LYS A 328 -3.06 -21.21 -15.69
CA LYS A 328 -3.89 -20.71 -14.59
C LYS A 328 -3.23 -20.95 -13.24
N PRO A 329 -3.45 -20.09 -12.23
CA PRO A 329 -3.01 -20.36 -10.87
C PRO A 329 -3.56 -21.69 -10.33
N VAL A 330 -2.68 -22.48 -9.73
CA VAL A 330 -3.10 -23.67 -8.98
C VAL A 330 -3.40 -23.21 -7.55
N LEU A 331 -4.68 -23.26 -7.17
CA LEU A 331 -5.15 -22.84 -5.85
C LEU A 331 -4.85 -23.91 -4.79
N ARG A 332 -4.83 -23.50 -3.51
CA ARG A 332 -4.48 -24.34 -2.35
C ARG A 332 -3.11 -25.02 -2.52
N ASN A 333 -2.21 -24.30 -3.17
CA ASN A 333 -0.89 -24.77 -3.56
C ASN A 333 0.17 -23.98 -2.78
N ARG A 334 0.32 -24.32 -1.49
CA ARG A 334 1.17 -23.59 -0.55
C ARG A 334 2.63 -23.93 -0.76
N VAL A 335 3.46 -22.97 -1.15
CA VAL A 335 4.92 -23.11 -1.13
C VAL A 335 5.39 -23.04 0.32
N THR A 336 6.11 -24.06 0.77
CA THR A 336 6.65 -24.18 2.13
C THR A 336 8.17 -23.94 2.18
N ASP A 337 8.88 -24.30 1.10
CA ASP A 337 10.32 -24.14 1.01
C ASP A 337 10.75 -23.70 -0.38
N ILE A 338 11.80 -22.89 -0.44
CA ILE A 338 12.53 -22.57 -1.66
C ILE A 338 13.97 -22.98 -1.46
N LYS A 339 14.46 -23.89 -2.31
CA LYS A 339 15.78 -24.48 -2.20
C LYS A 339 16.58 -24.28 -3.48
N LYS A 340 17.90 -24.36 -3.39
CA LYS A 340 18.80 -24.29 -4.53
C LYS A 340 19.15 -25.70 -5.01
N ASN A 341 19.01 -25.94 -6.31
CA ASN A 341 19.46 -27.17 -6.95
C ASN A 341 20.99 -27.09 -7.20
N PRO A 342 21.68 -28.25 -7.31
CA PRO A 342 23.12 -28.27 -7.60
C PRO A 342 23.52 -27.59 -8.92
N ASN A 343 22.62 -27.55 -9.90
CA ASN A 343 22.82 -26.85 -11.18
C ASN A 343 22.51 -25.34 -11.13
N GLY A 344 22.21 -24.78 -9.94
CA GLY A 344 21.94 -23.37 -9.74
C GLY A 344 20.48 -22.96 -9.92
N THR A 345 19.61 -23.80 -10.49
CA THR A 345 18.16 -23.57 -10.56
C THR A 345 17.50 -23.66 -9.18
N LEU A 346 16.24 -23.26 -9.07
CA LEU A 346 15.50 -23.28 -7.80
C LEU A 346 14.46 -24.39 -7.77
N LYS A 347 14.26 -24.94 -6.57
CA LYS A 347 13.26 -25.95 -6.28
C LYS A 347 12.25 -25.39 -5.27
N LEU A 348 10.97 -25.47 -5.60
CA LEU A 348 9.87 -25.19 -4.70
C LEU A 348 9.37 -26.48 -4.08
N ILE A 349 9.18 -26.49 -2.77
CA ILE A 349 8.42 -27.53 -2.08
C ILE A 349 7.01 -26.98 -1.84
N VAL A 350 6.04 -27.69 -2.34
CA VAL A 350 4.63 -27.30 -2.27
C VAL A 350 3.87 -28.29 -1.40
N ASN A 351 3.02 -27.77 -0.52
CA ASN A 351 2.24 -28.55 0.45
C ASN A 351 3.12 -29.55 1.25
N GLY A 352 4.37 -29.17 1.48
CA GLY A 352 5.35 -29.92 2.27
C GLY A 352 5.99 -31.13 1.57
N THR A 353 5.49 -31.54 0.40
CA THR A 353 5.94 -32.80 -0.24
C THR A 353 6.15 -32.74 -1.75
N GLN A 354 5.45 -31.90 -2.46
CA GLN A 354 5.53 -31.84 -3.92
C GLN A 354 6.70 -30.96 -4.36
N GLU A 355 7.55 -31.48 -5.24
CA GLU A 355 8.73 -30.78 -5.73
C GLU A 355 8.55 -30.26 -7.15
N TYR A 356 8.87 -28.98 -7.37
CA TYR A 356 8.88 -28.35 -8.69
C TYR A 356 10.21 -27.63 -8.88
N SER A 357 10.82 -27.77 -10.05
CA SER A 357 12.10 -27.10 -10.36
C SER A 357 11.91 -26.05 -11.44
N TYR A 358 12.51 -24.88 -11.25
CA TYR A 358 12.40 -23.71 -12.11
C TYR A 358 13.75 -23.08 -12.38
N ALA A 359 13.92 -22.53 -13.57
CA ALA A 359 15.07 -21.69 -13.89
C ALA A 359 15.09 -20.43 -13.01
N HIS A 360 13.92 -19.81 -12.86
CA HIS A 360 13.72 -18.62 -12.02
C HIS A 360 12.47 -18.78 -11.14
N VAL A 361 12.47 -18.08 -10.01
CA VAL A 361 11.29 -17.97 -9.14
C VAL A 361 10.98 -16.49 -8.91
N ILE A 362 9.73 -16.11 -9.12
CA ILE A 362 9.19 -14.80 -8.75
C ILE A 362 8.31 -15.00 -7.51
N SER A 363 8.70 -14.43 -6.37
CA SER A 363 7.84 -14.36 -5.20
C SER A 363 7.07 -13.05 -5.17
N THR A 364 5.74 -13.13 -5.22
CA THR A 364 4.85 -11.98 -5.02
C THR A 364 4.11 -12.06 -3.68
N VAL A 365 4.63 -12.90 -2.79
CA VAL A 365 4.11 -13.11 -1.45
C VAL A 365 4.33 -11.84 -0.63
N PRO A 366 3.31 -11.33 0.09
CA PRO A 366 3.50 -10.24 1.04
C PRO A 366 4.63 -10.56 2.02
N LEU A 367 5.51 -9.58 2.30
CA LEU A 367 6.76 -9.84 3.03
C LEU A 367 6.53 -10.48 4.41
N GLY A 368 5.43 -10.13 5.08
CA GLY A 368 5.04 -10.77 6.32
C GLY A 368 4.80 -12.28 6.16
N ALA A 369 4.02 -12.67 5.17
CA ALA A 369 3.72 -14.07 4.89
C ALA A 369 4.94 -14.81 4.29
N LEU A 370 5.85 -14.11 3.60
CA LEU A 370 7.07 -14.67 3.02
C LEU A 370 7.97 -15.33 4.08
N GLN A 371 7.94 -14.86 5.31
CA GLN A 371 8.73 -15.42 6.41
C GLN A 371 8.31 -16.83 6.83
N ALA A 372 7.08 -17.23 6.50
CA ALA A 372 6.63 -18.59 6.71
C ALA A 372 7.18 -19.58 5.66
N ILE A 373 7.89 -19.08 4.63
CA ILE A 373 8.55 -19.92 3.63
C ILE A 373 10.02 -20.12 4.04
N ASN A 374 10.44 -21.37 4.13
CA ASN A 374 11.83 -21.71 4.43
C ASN A 374 12.73 -21.40 3.22
N MET A 375 13.66 -20.46 3.39
CA MET A 375 14.62 -20.02 2.36
C MET A 375 16.08 -20.17 2.85
N THR A 376 16.34 -21.03 3.83
CA THR A 376 17.68 -21.16 4.43
C THR A 376 18.74 -21.63 3.45
N GLU A 377 18.36 -22.35 2.40
CA GLU A 377 19.26 -22.89 1.37
C GLU A 377 19.52 -21.91 0.20
N LEU A 378 18.97 -20.66 0.25
CA LEU A 378 19.13 -19.69 -0.85
C LEU A 378 20.38 -18.81 -0.75
N ASP A 379 21.21 -19.00 0.27
CA ASP A 379 22.40 -18.16 0.53
C ASP A 379 22.09 -16.65 0.57
N LEU A 380 20.89 -16.28 1.05
CA LEU A 380 20.51 -14.88 1.21
C LEU A 380 21.49 -14.19 2.16
N SER A 381 21.93 -12.99 1.77
CA SER A 381 22.77 -12.15 2.63
C SER A 381 22.05 -11.74 3.91
N TYR A 382 22.81 -11.26 4.89
CA TYR A 382 22.20 -10.65 6.10
C TYR A 382 21.22 -9.52 5.75
N PHE A 383 21.58 -8.69 4.80
CA PHE A 383 20.76 -7.53 4.41
C PHE A 383 19.43 -7.94 3.75
N GLU A 384 19.43 -8.96 2.89
CA GLU A 384 18.19 -9.49 2.31
C GLU A 384 17.30 -10.13 3.37
N LYS A 385 17.88 -10.95 4.25
CA LYS A 385 17.17 -11.54 5.40
C LYS A 385 16.64 -10.47 6.34
N ASN A 386 17.44 -9.44 6.61
CA ASN A 386 17.05 -8.31 7.43
C ASN A 386 15.90 -7.53 6.77
N ALA A 387 15.98 -7.24 5.48
CA ALA A 387 14.92 -6.56 4.75
C ALA A 387 13.60 -7.35 4.78
N ILE A 388 13.63 -8.67 4.53
CA ILE A 388 12.44 -9.55 4.67
C ILE A 388 11.90 -9.50 6.10
N ARG A 389 12.75 -9.42 7.10
CA ARG A 389 12.36 -9.38 8.50
C ARG A 389 11.85 -8.01 8.95
N THR A 390 12.51 -6.94 8.56
CA THR A 390 12.27 -5.58 9.07
C THR A 390 11.25 -4.81 8.27
N LEU A 391 11.04 -5.15 7.00
CA LEU A 391 9.91 -4.67 6.24
C LEU A 391 8.62 -5.35 6.76
N LYS A 392 8.38 -5.28 8.07
CA LYS A 392 7.34 -5.96 8.85
C LYS A 392 6.72 -5.10 9.94
N TYR A 393 5.54 -5.48 10.27
CA TYR A 393 4.71 -5.49 11.50
C TYR A 393 5.01 -4.49 12.61
N ALA A 394 4.06 -3.58 12.85
CA ALA A 394 3.80 -3.12 14.19
C ALA A 394 3.03 -4.24 14.93
N SER A 395 3.71 -5.08 15.67
CA SER A 395 3.09 -5.75 16.79
C SER A 395 3.21 -4.82 17.99
N LEU A 396 2.11 -4.56 18.68
CA LEU A 396 2.19 -4.14 20.07
C LEU A 396 3.04 -5.21 20.79
N PRO A 397 3.98 -4.83 21.69
CA PRO A 397 4.74 -5.80 22.44
C PRO A 397 3.77 -6.67 23.24
N ASP A 398 3.73 -7.95 22.95
CA ASP A 398 3.16 -8.94 23.83
C ASP A 398 3.86 -8.76 25.18
N HIS A 399 3.09 -8.45 26.23
CA HIS A 399 3.41 -8.46 27.65
C HIS A 399 4.90 -8.65 27.98
N VAL A 400 5.66 -7.56 27.94
CA VAL A 400 6.99 -7.57 28.56
C VAL A 400 6.79 -7.61 30.06
N SER A 401 7.15 -8.75 30.62
CA SER A 401 7.27 -8.94 32.06
C SER A 401 8.12 -7.81 32.64
N ILE A 402 7.64 -7.14 33.67
CA ILE A 402 8.20 -5.93 34.33
C ILE A 402 9.69 -6.06 34.77
N THR A 403 10.32 -7.17 34.56
CA THR A 403 11.68 -7.45 35.02
C THR A 403 12.79 -6.87 34.11
N PHE A 404 12.50 -6.35 32.91
CA PHE A 404 13.50 -5.85 31.96
C PHE A 404 13.66 -4.31 31.87
N VAL A 405 12.90 -3.55 32.65
CA VAL A 405 12.84 -2.07 32.51
C VAL A 405 14.09 -1.35 33.05
N VAL A 406 14.95 -1.99 33.84
CA VAL A 406 16.10 -1.31 34.48
C VAL A 406 17.36 -1.31 33.61
N THR A 407 17.47 -2.18 32.63
CA THR A 407 18.69 -2.28 31.80
C THR A 407 18.61 -1.48 30.48
N GLN A 408 17.44 -0.98 30.10
CA GLN A 408 17.21 -0.31 28.81
C GLN A 408 17.56 1.19 28.82
N TYR A 409 17.80 1.80 29.99
CA TYR A 409 18.19 3.20 30.10
C TYR A 409 19.67 3.49 29.77
N LEU A 410 20.47 2.49 29.48
CA LEU A 410 21.91 2.65 29.20
C LEU A 410 22.33 2.29 27.77
N LEU A 411 21.41 1.95 26.88
CA LEU A 411 21.68 1.64 25.47
C LEU A 411 20.75 2.45 24.55
N GLN A 412 20.84 3.76 24.64
CA GLN A 412 19.99 4.70 23.91
C GLN A 412 20.47 4.98 22.48
N ASP A 413 21.17 4.04 21.85
CA ASP A 413 21.63 4.11 20.45
C ASP A 413 21.38 2.80 19.66
N ALA A 414 20.42 1.98 20.07
CA ALA A 414 20.04 0.79 19.32
C ALA A 414 18.74 1.07 18.55
N ASP A 415 18.91 1.21 17.28
CA ASP A 415 18.02 1.16 16.14
C ASP A 415 16.76 0.28 16.37
N ASP A 416 15.75 0.83 17.04
CA ASP A 416 14.41 0.21 17.25
C ASP A 416 13.47 0.48 16.07
N SER A 417 13.98 0.39 14.82
CA SER A 417 13.18 0.52 13.61
C SER A 417 12.48 -0.81 13.24
N ASN A 418 11.50 -1.21 14.03
CA ASN A 418 10.65 -2.37 13.76
C ASN A 418 9.35 -1.93 13.09
N TYR A 419 9.28 -1.87 11.75
CA TYR A 419 8.07 -1.45 11.05
C TYR A 419 7.75 -2.27 9.80
N SER A 420 6.45 -2.30 9.41
CA SER A 420 5.87 -3.38 8.64
C SER A 420 4.66 -2.98 7.82
N TYR A 421 3.95 -4.03 7.32
CA TYR A 421 2.60 -3.93 6.78
C TYR A 421 1.63 -3.40 7.83
N ASP A 422 0.84 -2.41 7.44
CA ASP A 422 -0.13 -1.79 8.32
C ASP A 422 -1.33 -2.70 8.56
N PRO A 423 -1.81 -2.86 9.80
CA PRO A 423 -3.09 -3.47 10.05
C PRO A 423 -4.19 -2.62 9.43
N SER A 424 -5.08 -3.24 8.69
CA SER A 424 -6.32 -2.61 8.22
C SER A 424 -7.46 -3.59 8.31
N SER A 425 -8.61 -3.09 8.73
CA SER A 425 -9.85 -3.83 8.70
C SER A 425 -10.94 -3.05 7.98
N LYS A 426 -11.80 -3.79 7.28
CA LYS A 426 -13.01 -3.26 6.69
C LYS A 426 -14.21 -4.07 7.16
N ILE A 427 -15.28 -3.35 7.47
CA ILE A 427 -16.57 -3.92 7.87
C ILE A 427 -17.61 -3.44 6.87
N GLY A 428 -18.12 -4.36 6.06
CA GLY A 428 -19.25 -4.12 5.17
C GLY A 428 -20.55 -4.46 5.87
N PHE A 429 -21.52 -3.56 5.81
CA PHE A 429 -22.86 -3.78 6.30
C PHE A 429 -23.86 -3.80 5.16
N LYS A 430 -24.84 -4.69 5.26
CA LYS A 430 -26.02 -4.75 4.42
C LYS A 430 -27.25 -4.31 5.20
N PHE A 431 -27.99 -3.40 4.62
CA PHE A 431 -29.25 -2.87 5.13
C PHE A 431 -30.37 -3.15 4.13
N LYS A 432 -31.61 -3.15 4.57
CA LYS A 432 -32.82 -3.31 3.73
C LYS A 432 -32.91 -2.26 2.63
N THR A 433 -32.46 -1.04 2.93
CA THR A 433 -32.50 0.09 2.00
C THR A 433 -31.22 0.91 2.10
N ARG A 434 -30.96 1.77 1.12
CA ARG A 434 -29.95 2.83 1.18
C ARG A 434 -30.46 3.98 2.05
N TRP A 435 -30.59 3.76 3.35
CA TRP A 435 -31.16 4.72 4.30
C TRP A 435 -30.46 6.08 4.28
N TRP A 436 -29.18 6.12 3.94
CA TRP A 436 -28.38 7.36 3.82
C TRP A 436 -28.80 8.24 2.66
N GLU A 437 -29.56 7.76 1.69
CA GLU A 437 -30.13 8.54 0.61
C GLU A 437 -31.37 9.32 1.07
N ASN A 438 -31.92 9.01 2.24
CA ASN A 438 -33.13 9.65 2.80
C ASN A 438 -32.83 10.56 4.00
N LEU A 439 -31.56 10.96 4.20
CA LEU A 439 -31.20 11.87 5.28
C LEU A 439 -31.68 13.29 5.01
N ALA A 440 -31.96 14.05 6.08
CA ALA A 440 -32.43 15.44 5.96
C ALA A 440 -31.44 16.38 5.26
N THR A 441 -30.17 16.01 5.25
CA THR A 441 -29.09 16.74 4.55
C THR A 441 -29.03 16.49 3.04
N GLY A 442 -29.93 15.66 2.52
CA GLY A 442 -29.99 15.21 1.14
C GLY A 442 -29.38 13.83 0.93
N PRO A 443 -29.61 13.20 -0.22
CA PRO A 443 -29.12 11.86 -0.52
C PRO A 443 -27.59 11.82 -0.55
N PHE A 444 -26.99 10.84 0.13
CA PHE A 444 -25.56 10.55 -0.05
C PHE A 444 -25.40 9.61 -1.24
N GLN A 445 -24.70 10.07 -2.24
CA GLN A 445 -24.37 9.32 -3.44
C GLN A 445 -22.84 9.24 -3.55
N GLY A 446 -22.26 8.12 -3.05
CA GLY A 446 -20.82 8.01 -2.89
C GLY A 446 -20.28 8.92 -1.77
N GLY A 447 -18.96 9.14 -1.77
CA GLY A 447 -18.29 9.93 -0.76
C GLY A 447 -18.02 9.16 0.54
N GLN A 448 -17.48 9.86 1.51
CA GLN A 448 -17.05 9.31 2.79
C GLN A 448 -17.43 10.25 3.93
N SER A 449 -17.74 9.69 5.09
CA SER A 449 -17.84 10.45 6.35
C SER A 449 -16.69 10.06 7.28
N PHE A 450 -16.21 11.03 8.06
CA PHE A 450 -15.04 10.90 8.92
C PHE A 450 -15.40 11.20 10.38
N THR A 451 -14.75 10.49 11.30
CA THR A 451 -15.03 10.66 12.74
C THR A 451 -13.83 10.20 13.59
N ASP A 452 -13.77 10.69 14.84
CA ASP A 452 -12.92 10.18 15.91
C ASP A 452 -13.53 8.98 16.66
N LEU A 453 -14.75 8.58 16.31
CA LEU A 453 -15.34 7.35 16.81
C LEU A 453 -14.59 6.11 16.27
N PRO A 454 -14.68 4.95 16.95
CA PRO A 454 -13.94 3.73 16.58
C PRO A 454 -14.05 3.29 15.11
N ILE A 455 -15.14 3.61 14.41
CA ILE A 455 -15.28 3.30 12.98
C ILE A 455 -14.42 4.19 12.07
N ARG A 456 -13.90 5.30 12.55
CA ARG A 456 -13.04 6.32 11.91
C ARG A 456 -13.57 6.85 10.58
N ARG A 457 -13.95 5.96 9.67
CA ARG A 457 -14.40 6.31 8.32
C ARG A 457 -15.46 5.33 7.85
N CYS A 458 -16.55 5.83 7.29
CA CYS A 458 -17.47 5.02 6.49
C CYS A 458 -17.49 5.51 5.04
N VAL A 459 -17.77 4.59 4.10
CA VAL A 459 -17.77 4.87 2.66
C VAL A 459 -19.12 4.48 2.08
N TYR A 460 -19.77 5.44 1.45
CA TYR A 460 -21.03 5.21 0.74
C TYR A 460 -20.75 4.75 -0.69
N PRO A 461 -21.55 3.82 -1.25
CA PRO A 461 -21.28 3.27 -2.57
C PRO A 461 -21.37 4.33 -3.66
N SER A 462 -20.37 4.37 -4.54
CA SER A 462 -20.38 5.17 -5.77
C SER A 462 -20.91 4.38 -6.98
N TYR A 463 -21.47 3.20 -6.74
CA TYR A 463 -22.02 2.28 -7.75
C TYR A 463 -23.52 2.03 -7.48
N GLY A 464 -24.25 1.68 -8.53
CA GLY A 464 -25.71 1.46 -8.42
C GLY A 464 -26.51 2.70 -8.01
N ILE A 465 -25.98 3.91 -8.20
CA ILE A 465 -26.64 5.18 -7.83
C ILE A 465 -27.91 5.38 -8.66
N ASP A 466 -27.82 5.08 -9.97
CA ASP A 466 -28.92 5.24 -10.91
C ASP A 466 -29.80 3.97 -11.05
N VAL A 467 -29.60 2.99 -10.18
CA VAL A 467 -30.33 1.72 -10.23
C VAL A 467 -31.41 1.70 -9.15
N PRO A 468 -32.70 1.70 -9.53
CA PRO A 468 -33.79 1.64 -8.55
C PRO A 468 -33.68 0.40 -7.66
N ASN A 469 -33.92 0.57 -6.37
CA ASN A 469 -33.87 -0.50 -5.37
C ASN A 469 -32.51 -1.22 -5.27
N ALA A 470 -31.41 -0.54 -5.61
CA ALA A 470 -30.07 -1.07 -5.36
C ALA A 470 -29.90 -1.40 -3.85
N PRO A 471 -29.21 -2.52 -3.51
CA PRO A 471 -29.06 -2.98 -2.13
C PRO A 471 -28.42 -1.93 -1.21
N GLY A 472 -28.80 -1.96 0.06
CA GLY A 472 -28.28 -1.09 1.09
C GLY A 472 -26.90 -1.54 1.60
N THR A 473 -25.96 -1.78 0.72
CA THR A 473 -24.61 -2.24 1.06
C THR A 473 -23.63 -1.07 1.11
N MET A 474 -22.87 -0.95 2.21
CA MET A 474 -21.86 0.10 2.39
C MET A 474 -20.65 -0.43 3.17
N ILE A 475 -19.52 0.28 3.08
CA ILE A 475 -18.41 0.09 4.01
C ILE A 475 -18.74 0.88 5.28
N ALA A 476 -19.17 0.18 6.32
CA ALA A 476 -19.59 0.77 7.59
C ALA A 476 -18.41 1.24 8.45
N SER A 477 -17.26 0.57 8.30
CA SER A 477 -15.99 0.98 8.92
C SER A 477 -14.82 0.65 7.99
N TYR A 478 -13.92 1.59 7.83
CA TYR A 478 -12.62 1.41 7.17
C TYR A 478 -11.55 2.08 8.03
N VAL A 479 -10.73 1.25 8.63
CA VAL A 479 -9.72 1.66 9.61
C VAL A 479 -8.38 0.98 9.33
N TRP A 480 -7.32 1.62 9.80
CA TRP A 480 -5.95 1.11 9.79
C TRP A 480 -5.24 1.49 11.08
N GLY A 481 -3.96 1.13 11.24
CA GLY A 481 -3.19 1.40 12.44
C GLY A 481 -3.77 0.73 13.68
N GLN A 482 -3.65 1.39 14.82
CA GLN A 482 -4.17 0.87 16.10
C GLN A 482 -5.68 0.68 16.10
N ASP A 483 -6.42 1.50 15.35
CA ASP A 483 -7.88 1.38 15.26
C ASP A 483 -8.28 0.06 14.59
N ALA A 484 -7.56 -0.37 13.57
CA ALA A 484 -7.77 -1.66 12.93
C ALA A 484 -7.43 -2.84 13.84
N SER A 485 -6.34 -2.74 14.61
CA SER A 485 -5.98 -3.78 15.60
C SER A 485 -7.06 -3.96 16.66
N ARG A 486 -7.66 -2.86 17.13
CA ARG A 486 -8.77 -2.90 18.10
C ARG A 486 -10.01 -3.55 17.52
N LEU A 487 -10.45 -3.16 16.31
CA LEU A 487 -11.61 -3.77 15.66
C LEU A 487 -11.33 -5.22 15.24
N GLY A 488 -10.11 -5.50 14.75
CA GLY A 488 -9.66 -6.85 14.38
C GLY A 488 -9.71 -7.84 15.56
N SER A 489 -9.51 -7.38 16.79
CA SER A 489 -9.60 -8.23 17.98
C SER A 489 -10.98 -8.86 18.20
N TYR A 490 -12.04 -8.23 17.71
CA TYR A 490 -13.39 -8.80 17.74
C TYR A 490 -13.60 -9.88 16.66
N LEU A 491 -12.81 -9.84 15.60
CA LEU A 491 -12.93 -10.75 14.45
C LEU A 491 -12.10 -12.03 14.63
N ASN A 492 -11.02 -11.92 15.41
CA ASN A 492 -10.07 -13.01 15.67
C ASN A 492 -10.02 -13.32 17.17
N PRO A 493 -11.06 -13.88 17.76
CA PRO A 493 -11.08 -14.20 19.19
C PRO A 493 -10.11 -15.35 19.48
N HIS A 494 -8.82 -15.05 19.60
CA HIS A 494 -7.86 -16.00 20.15
C HIS A 494 -8.01 -16.05 21.66
N ASN A 495 -8.61 -17.13 22.14
CA ASN A 495 -8.32 -17.56 23.51
C ASN A 495 -7.12 -18.51 23.45
N PRO A 496 -5.90 -18.07 23.79
CA PRO A 496 -4.69 -18.90 23.70
C PRO A 496 -4.71 -20.10 24.67
N THR A 497 -5.65 -20.13 25.62
CA THR A 497 -5.72 -21.17 26.66
C THR A 497 -6.76 -22.23 26.40
N THR A 498 -7.72 -21.99 25.53
CA THR A 498 -8.84 -22.93 25.36
C THR A 498 -9.10 -23.17 23.90
N GLN A 499 -8.53 -23.58 23.01
CA GLN A 499 -8.99 -23.95 21.64
C GLN A 499 -10.52 -23.90 21.46
N ALA A 500 -11.17 -22.99 22.19
CA ALA A 500 -12.61 -22.83 22.18
C ALA A 500 -13.03 -22.21 20.85
N PRO A 501 -14.07 -22.72 20.20
CA PRO A 501 -14.59 -22.14 19.00
C PRO A 501 -15.07 -20.72 19.26
N TYR A 502 -14.91 -19.86 18.22
CA TYR A 502 -15.57 -18.59 18.00
C TYR A 502 -16.60 -18.19 19.06
N GLN A 503 -16.37 -17.04 19.69
CA GLN A 503 -17.30 -16.45 20.66
C GLN A 503 -18.31 -15.57 19.89
N PRO A 504 -19.56 -16.02 19.69
CA PRO A 504 -20.58 -15.21 19.00
C PRO A 504 -20.77 -13.82 19.63
N GLU A 505 -20.59 -13.74 20.95
CA GLU A 505 -20.74 -12.51 21.74
C GLU A 505 -19.79 -11.38 21.33
N SER A 506 -18.58 -11.68 20.87
CA SER A 506 -17.62 -10.65 20.43
C SER A 506 -18.07 -9.95 19.15
N ILE A 507 -18.68 -10.70 18.25
CA ILE A 507 -19.24 -10.17 16.99
C ILE A 507 -20.45 -9.28 17.26
N ASP A 508 -21.33 -9.69 18.18
CA ASP A 508 -22.48 -8.87 18.58
C ASP A 508 -22.02 -7.53 19.17
N VAL A 509 -20.94 -7.54 19.95
CA VAL A 509 -20.32 -6.31 20.47
C VAL A 509 -19.82 -5.42 19.33
N MET A 510 -19.11 -5.99 18.34
CA MET A 510 -18.59 -5.24 17.19
C MET A 510 -19.74 -4.66 16.35
N VAL A 511 -20.74 -5.48 15.98
CA VAL A 511 -21.88 -5.03 15.17
C VAL A 511 -22.64 -3.91 15.88
N ASN A 512 -22.91 -4.06 17.19
CA ASN A 512 -23.58 -3.03 17.97
C ASN A 512 -22.73 -1.75 18.09
N LEU A 513 -21.41 -1.86 18.23
CA LEU A 513 -20.50 -0.73 18.26
C LEU A 513 -20.59 0.05 16.93
N VAL A 514 -20.46 -0.65 15.81
CA VAL A 514 -20.51 -0.03 14.48
C VAL A 514 -21.87 0.60 14.20
N LEU A 515 -22.98 -0.07 14.52
CA LEU A 515 -24.34 0.49 14.36
C LEU A 515 -24.52 1.76 15.20
N ARG A 516 -24.09 1.78 16.46
CA ARG A 516 -24.16 2.97 17.32
C ARG A 516 -23.31 4.11 16.77
N ASN A 517 -22.10 3.83 16.31
CA ASN A 517 -21.23 4.86 15.74
C ASN A 517 -21.79 5.42 14.42
N LEU A 518 -22.37 4.57 13.56
CA LEU A 518 -23.06 5.02 12.34
C LEU A 518 -24.27 5.88 12.67
N ALA A 519 -25.06 5.48 13.68
CA ALA A 519 -26.23 6.25 14.14
C ALA A 519 -25.80 7.64 14.62
N GLU A 520 -24.79 7.69 15.49
CA GLU A 520 -24.25 8.93 16.04
C GLU A 520 -23.65 9.84 14.96
N LEU A 521 -22.86 9.27 14.01
CA LEU A 521 -22.24 10.00 12.92
C LEU A 521 -23.30 10.62 12.00
N ASN A 522 -24.38 9.90 11.72
CA ASN A 522 -25.38 10.29 10.73
C ASN A 522 -26.63 10.97 11.34
N GLY A 523 -26.69 11.12 12.68
CA GLY A 523 -27.81 11.77 13.37
C GLY A 523 -29.14 11.01 13.27
N VAL A 524 -29.07 9.67 13.20
CA VAL A 524 -30.25 8.78 13.21
C VAL A 524 -30.25 7.93 14.48
N SER A 525 -31.40 7.33 14.83
CA SER A 525 -31.43 6.48 16.03
C SER A 525 -30.80 5.11 15.79
N HIS A 526 -30.22 4.53 16.83
CA HIS A 526 -29.66 3.19 16.79
C HIS A 526 -30.75 2.14 16.47
N GLU A 527 -31.95 2.30 17.05
CA GLU A 527 -33.10 1.42 16.83
C GLU A 527 -33.51 1.43 15.35
N TYR A 528 -33.46 2.60 14.71
CA TYR A 528 -33.73 2.70 13.28
C TYR A 528 -32.71 1.90 12.48
N LEU A 529 -31.43 2.10 12.70
CA LEU A 529 -30.38 1.34 11.97
C LEU A 529 -30.47 -0.15 12.25
N LEU A 530 -30.75 -0.56 13.49
CA LEU A 530 -30.94 -1.96 13.85
C LEU A 530 -32.14 -2.56 13.09
N SER A 531 -33.23 -1.80 12.91
CA SER A 531 -34.41 -2.23 12.13
C SER A 531 -34.12 -2.38 10.62
N GLN A 532 -33.14 -1.65 10.11
CA GLN A 532 -32.69 -1.70 8.72
C GLN A 532 -31.61 -2.78 8.49
N PHE A 533 -30.90 -3.21 9.52
CA PHE A 533 -29.76 -4.11 9.41
C PHE A 533 -30.17 -5.53 8.97
N GLU A 534 -29.47 -6.06 7.96
CA GLU A 534 -29.69 -7.41 7.44
C GLU A 534 -28.50 -8.34 7.63
N GLY A 535 -27.27 -7.79 7.67
CA GLY A 535 -26.09 -8.60 7.82
C GLY A 535 -24.80 -7.81 7.68
N TYR A 536 -23.70 -8.50 7.90
CA TYR A 536 -22.37 -7.94 7.81
C TYR A 536 -21.38 -8.94 7.22
N HIS A 537 -20.28 -8.41 6.71
CA HIS A 537 -19.04 -9.13 6.49
C HIS A 537 -17.90 -8.25 6.97
N ALA A 538 -16.97 -8.82 7.71
CA ALA A 538 -15.83 -8.08 8.24
C ALA A 538 -14.54 -8.84 7.94
N TYR A 539 -13.48 -8.12 7.63
CA TYR A 539 -12.20 -8.72 7.27
C TYR A 539 -11.04 -7.96 7.91
N ASP A 540 -10.23 -8.70 8.65
CA ASP A 540 -8.97 -8.24 9.22
C ASP A 540 -7.80 -8.75 8.38
N TRP A 541 -7.15 -7.83 7.68
CA TRP A 541 -6.01 -8.16 6.82
C TRP A 541 -4.78 -8.57 7.61
N TYR A 542 -4.65 -8.09 8.85
CA TYR A 542 -3.54 -8.43 9.72
C TYR A 542 -3.63 -9.87 10.24
N GLY A 543 -4.82 -10.29 10.66
CA GLY A 543 -5.08 -11.66 11.08
C GLY A 543 -5.07 -12.71 9.95
N SER A 544 -4.96 -12.26 8.70
CA SER A 544 -4.90 -13.17 7.54
C SER A 544 -3.52 -13.80 7.40
N ALA A 545 -3.41 -15.13 7.55
CA ALA A 545 -2.17 -15.89 7.38
C ALA A 545 -1.54 -15.77 5.97
N TYR A 546 -2.30 -15.30 4.98
CA TYR A 546 -1.87 -15.19 3.59
C TYR A 546 -1.30 -13.81 3.24
N SER A 547 -1.63 -12.79 4.02
CA SER A 547 -1.15 -11.42 3.80
C SER A 547 -0.36 -10.88 4.98
N ASN A 548 -0.75 -11.25 6.21
CA ASN A 548 -0.18 -10.73 7.44
C ASN A 548 -0.10 -9.18 7.40
N GLY A 549 -1.18 -8.53 7.07
CA GLY A 549 -1.31 -7.09 6.90
C GLY A 549 -1.96 -6.68 5.59
N ALA A 550 -2.42 -5.44 5.52
CA ALA A 550 -3.20 -4.91 4.39
C ALA A 550 -2.30 -4.37 3.27
N PHE A 551 -1.34 -3.55 3.61
CA PHE A 551 -0.44 -2.87 2.66
C PHE A 551 0.86 -2.49 3.35
N ALA A 552 1.88 -2.15 2.55
CA ALA A 552 3.15 -1.68 3.09
C ALA A 552 3.03 -0.23 3.56
N ILE A 553 3.50 0.02 4.77
CA ILE A 553 3.76 1.36 5.32
C ILE A 553 5.18 1.34 5.86
N PHE A 554 6.05 2.07 5.21
CA PHE A 554 7.45 2.07 5.60
C PHE A 554 7.71 3.02 6.77
N GLY A 555 8.41 2.48 7.76
CA GLY A 555 8.96 3.24 8.87
C GLY A 555 10.27 3.95 8.51
N PRO A 556 10.87 4.66 9.49
CA PRO A 556 12.10 5.40 9.28
C PRO A 556 13.24 4.56 8.70
N GLY A 557 13.87 5.07 7.66
CA GLY A 557 15.03 4.47 7.02
C GLY A 557 14.73 3.29 6.09
N GLN A 558 13.49 2.83 5.97
CA GLN A 558 13.20 1.60 5.23
C GLN A 558 13.30 1.76 3.70
N PHE A 559 12.97 2.92 3.15
CA PHE A 559 13.23 3.20 1.74
C PHE A 559 14.73 3.21 1.43
N SER A 560 15.52 3.83 2.30
CA SER A 560 16.96 4.01 2.07
C SER A 560 17.80 2.79 2.45
N SER A 561 17.39 1.97 3.42
CA SER A 561 18.20 0.88 3.94
C SER A 561 17.71 -0.52 3.57
N SER A 562 16.40 -0.75 3.50
CA SER A 562 15.84 -2.10 3.38
C SER A 562 15.33 -2.40 1.97
N LEU A 563 14.55 -1.50 1.37
CA LEU A 563 13.97 -1.68 0.04
C LEU A 563 15.00 -2.04 -1.04
N PRO A 564 16.18 -1.39 -1.12
CA PRO A 564 17.16 -1.68 -2.18
C PRO A 564 17.64 -3.13 -2.22
N TRP A 565 17.61 -3.82 -1.09
CA TRP A 565 18.08 -5.21 -1.01
C TRP A 565 17.11 -6.22 -1.62
N LEU A 566 15.81 -5.89 -1.65
CA LEU A 566 14.77 -6.77 -2.23
C LEU A 566 14.34 -6.33 -3.63
N MET A 567 14.82 -5.18 -4.11
CA MET A 567 14.59 -4.73 -5.48
C MET A 567 15.57 -5.33 -6.49
N ARG A 568 16.46 -6.18 -6.07
CA ARG A 568 17.41 -6.91 -6.92
C ARG A 568 17.24 -8.41 -6.74
N PRO A 569 17.55 -9.21 -7.77
CA PRO A 569 17.45 -10.66 -7.64
C PRO A 569 18.48 -11.22 -6.66
N ALA A 570 18.05 -12.25 -5.92
CA ALA A 570 18.88 -13.06 -5.04
C ALA A 570 19.25 -14.40 -5.72
N ALA A 571 19.96 -15.26 -4.98
CA ALA A 571 20.33 -16.61 -5.42
C ALA A 571 20.98 -16.62 -6.81
N ASN A 572 22.01 -15.78 -7.01
CA ASN A 572 22.76 -15.63 -8.26
C ASN A 572 21.89 -15.18 -9.46
N GLY A 573 20.82 -14.47 -9.22
CA GLY A 573 19.94 -13.94 -10.27
C GLY A 573 18.70 -14.79 -10.55
N HIS A 574 18.47 -15.88 -9.80
CA HIS A 574 17.36 -16.81 -10.04
C HIS A 574 16.13 -16.57 -9.14
N MET A 575 16.29 -15.84 -8.02
CA MET A 575 15.20 -15.51 -7.10
C MET A 575 14.83 -14.02 -7.22
N HIS A 576 13.58 -13.72 -7.51
CA HIS A 576 13.06 -12.38 -7.72
C HIS A 576 11.95 -12.08 -6.72
N PHE A 577 11.96 -10.87 -6.16
CA PHE A 577 10.94 -10.42 -5.21
C PHE A 577 10.07 -9.33 -5.85
N GLY A 578 8.76 -9.53 -5.85
CA GLY A 578 7.75 -8.60 -6.35
C GLY A 578 6.62 -8.42 -5.35
N GLY A 579 5.64 -7.60 -5.69
CA GLY A 579 4.54 -7.20 -4.82
C GLY A 579 4.56 -5.71 -4.53
N GLU A 580 3.47 -5.15 -4.01
CA GLU A 580 3.31 -3.70 -3.86
C GLU A 580 4.33 -3.08 -2.90
N ALA A 581 4.76 -3.82 -1.88
CA ALA A 581 5.78 -3.38 -0.93
C ALA A 581 7.16 -3.11 -1.57
N LEU A 582 7.40 -3.60 -2.77
CA LEU A 582 8.68 -3.48 -3.47
C LEU A 582 8.57 -2.51 -4.65
N SER A 583 7.89 -1.39 -4.41
CA SER A 583 7.68 -0.27 -5.32
C SER A 583 7.65 1.05 -4.55
N SER A 584 7.54 2.18 -5.23
CA SER A 584 7.25 3.48 -4.62
C SER A 584 5.76 3.72 -4.35
N GLY A 585 4.89 2.91 -4.92
CA GLY A 585 3.42 3.03 -4.82
C GLY A 585 2.81 2.01 -3.85
N HIS A 586 3.10 2.14 -2.56
CA HIS A 586 2.52 1.30 -1.51
C HIS A 586 1.00 1.47 -1.43
N ALA A 587 0.31 0.44 -0.98
CA ALA A 587 -1.15 0.37 -0.86
C ALA A 587 -1.93 0.43 -2.19
N TRP A 588 -1.26 0.48 -3.34
CA TRP A 588 -1.89 0.60 -4.65
C TRP A 588 -1.57 -0.58 -5.57
N ILE A 589 -2.54 -0.90 -6.45
CA ILE A 589 -2.39 -1.98 -7.46
C ILE A 589 -1.21 -1.70 -8.39
N ILE A 590 -0.96 -0.42 -8.69
CA ILE A 590 0.15 -0.03 -9.57
C ILE A 590 1.51 -0.47 -9.02
N GLY A 591 1.74 -0.40 -7.72
CA GLY A 591 2.97 -0.88 -7.10
C GLY A 591 3.20 -2.37 -7.33
N ALA A 592 2.13 -3.18 -7.22
CA ALA A 592 2.20 -4.60 -7.54
C ALA A 592 2.52 -4.86 -9.02
N VAL A 593 1.93 -4.08 -9.91
CA VAL A 593 2.13 -4.19 -11.37
C VAL A 593 3.55 -3.74 -11.77
N ASN A 594 4.03 -2.62 -11.24
CA ASN A 594 5.39 -2.12 -11.52
C ASN A 594 6.46 -3.08 -11.00
N SER A 595 6.31 -3.60 -9.79
CA SER A 595 7.27 -4.57 -9.24
C SER A 595 7.32 -5.87 -10.05
N ALA A 596 6.18 -6.34 -10.56
CA ALA A 596 6.13 -7.51 -11.44
C ALA A 596 6.84 -7.25 -12.78
N TRP A 597 6.65 -6.06 -13.37
CA TRP A 597 7.39 -5.64 -14.58
C TRP A 597 8.91 -5.69 -14.36
N ARG A 598 9.37 -5.19 -13.21
CA ARG A 598 10.78 -5.22 -12.81
C ARG A 598 11.30 -6.66 -12.73
N THR A 599 10.59 -7.57 -12.07
CA THR A 599 11.05 -8.97 -11.91
C THR A 599 11.22 -9.68 -13.26
N VAL A 600 10.36 -9.40 -14.24
CA VAL A 600 10.51 -9.95 -15.59
C VAL A 600 11.74 -9.36 -16.29
N LEU A 601 11.98 -8.05 -16.16
CA LEU A 601 13.21 -7.42 -16.70
C LEU A 601 14.47 -8.02 -16.08
N GLU A 602 14.47 -8.31 -14.80
CA GLU A 602 15.58 -8.96 -14.09
C GLU A 602 15.90 -10.34 -14.67
N ILE A 603 14.87 -11.15 -14.98
CA ILE A 603 15.03 -12.45 -15.66
C ILE A 603 15.69 -12.27 -17.02
N LEU A 604 15.17 -11.34 -17.83
CA LEU A 604 15.73 -11.07 -19.17
C LEU A 604 17.21 -10.63 -19.11
N ASN A 605 17.56 -9.83 -18.10
CA ASN A 605 18.94 -9.40 -17.86
C ASN A 605 19.84 -10.54 -17.38
N THR A 606 19.34 -11.44 -16.52
CA THR A 606 20.11 -12.57 -16.02
C THR A 606 20.40 -13.57 -17.13
N GLU A 607 19.42 -13.82 -17.99
CA GLU A 607 19.54 -14.76 -19.11
C GLU A 607 20.21 -14.15 -20.36
N GLY A 608 20.53 -12.86 -20.34
CA GLY A 608 21.12 -12.17 -21.51
C GLY A 608 20.20 -12.14 -22.73
N LEU A 609 18.88 -12.11 -22.54
CA LEU A 609 17.87 -12.18 -23.61
C LEU A 609 17.60 -10.79 -24.21
N GLU A 610 18.60 -10.15 -24.79
CA GLU A 610 18.53 -8.76 -25.26
C GLU A 610 17.42 -8.49 -26.30
N ASP A 611 17.16 -9.41 -27.22
CA ASP A 611 16.08 -9.24 -28.21
C ASP A 611 14.69 -9.30 -27.55
N LYS A 612 14.48 -10.24 -26.59
CA LYS A 612 13.25 -10.28 -25.81
C LYS A 612 13.10 -9.04 -24.92
N LYS A 613 14.19 -8.51 -24.40
CA LYS A 613 14.20 -7.27 -23.62
C LYS A 613 13.77 -6.07 -24.48
N LYS A 614 14.29 -5.93 -25.70
CA LYS A 614 13.83 -4.90 -26.65
C LYS A 614 12.34 -5.04 -26.96
N GLN A 615 11.88 -6.26 -27.26
CA GLN A 615 10.45 -6.56 -27.47
C GLN A 615 9.61 -6.19 -26.24
N PHE A 616 10.07 -6.57 -25.06
CA PHE A 616 9.39 -6.31 -23.79
C PHE A 616 9.17 -4.82 -23.56
N ILE A 617 10.22 -4.02 -23.70
CA ILE A 617 10.16 -2.57 -23.51
C ILE A 617 9.30 -1.90 -24.59
N ALA A 618 9.43 -2.33 -25.85
CA ALA A 618 8.61 -1.79 -26.94
C ALA A 618 7.11 -2.07 -26.73
N GLN A 619 6.76 -3.23 -26.17
CA GLN A 619 5.38 -3.63 -25.95
C GLN A 619 4.79 -3.03 -24.66
N TRP A 620 5.55 -3.01 -23.58
CA TRP A 620 5.05 -2.71 -22.24
C TRP A 620 5.50 -1.36 -21.68
N GLY A 621 6.30 -0.61 -22.42
CA GLY A 621 6.90 0.65 -21.93
C GLY A 621 7.86 0.42 -20.76
N VAL A 622 8.35 1.50 -20.19
CA VAL A 622 9.20 1.53 -19.00
C VAL A 622 8.35 1.94 -17.81
N ILE A 623 8.67 1.46 -16.60
CA ILE A 623 8.03 1.89 -15.37
C ILE A 623 8.73 3.12 -14.79
N ASP A 624 8.02 3.93 -14.01
CA ASP A 624 8.55 5.18 -13.46
C ASP A 624 9.79 4.94 -12.59
N GLU A 625 9.80 3.86 -11.80
CA GLU A 625 10.94 3.48 -10.96
C GLU A 625 12.22 3.19 -11.77
N VAL A 626 12.12 2.76 -13.02
CA VAL A 626 13.27 2.58 -13.93
C VAL A 626 13.72 3.91 -14.50
N ASP A 627 12.80 4.79 -14.86
CA ASP A 627 13.13 6.15 -15.34
C ASP A 627 13.80 6.98 -14.24
N MET A 628 13.61 6.64 -12.96
CA MET A 628 14.32 7.24 -11.83
C MET A 628 15.79 6.84 -11.71
N GLY A 629 16.35 6.10 -12.67
CA GLY A 629 17.75 5.67 -12.67
C GLY A 629 18.05 4.54 -11.69
N TRP A 630 17.03 3.88 -11.13
CA TRP A 630 17.21 2.69 -10.29
C TRP A 630 17.85 1.52 -11.04
N TYR A 631 17.81 1.58 -12.37
CA TYR A 631 18.52 0.68 -13.26
C TYR A 631 19.40 1.51 -14.20
N ASN A 632 20.69 1.24 -14.24
CA ASN A 632 21.56 1.71 -15.32
C ASN A 632 21.14 1.04 -16.63
N TRP A 633 20.01 1.47 -17.15
CA TRP A 633 19.58 1.14 -18.47
C TRP A 633 19.80 2.36 -19.35
N SER A 634 20.91 2.35 -20.07
CA SER A 634 21.08 3.23 -21.23
C SER A 634 20.31 2.57 -22.37
N PRO A 635 19.17 3.11 -22.80
CA PRO A 635 18.69 2.80 -24.11
C PRO A 635 19.67 3.43 -25.08
N GLU A 636 20.51 2.63 -25.71
CA GLU A 636 21.07 3.03 -27.00
C GLU A 636 19.85 3.26 -27.91
N GLY A 637 19.40 4.50 -28.02
CA GLY A 637 18.27 4.91 -28.80
C GLY A 637 17.10 5.52 -28.04
N ARG A 638 17.30 6.61 -27.29
CA ARG A 638 16.27 7.67 -27.28
C ARG A 638 16.34 8.37 -28.63
N PRO A 639 15.19 8.55 -29.35
CA PRO A 639 15.16 9.42 -30.52
C PRO A 639 15.49 10.86 -30.13
#